data_cd17da5b28a8b7d74e6f910e2dc7f38a
#
_entry.id   cd17da5b28a8b7d74e6f910e2dc7f38a
#
_cell.length_a   1.000
_cell.length_b   1.000
_cell.length_c   1.000
_cell.angle_alpha   90.00
_cell.angle_beta   90.00
_cell.angle_gamma   90.00
#
_symmetry.space_group_name_H-M   'P 1'
#
loop_
_entity.id
_entity.type
_entity.pdbx_description
1 polymer ?
#
loop_
_entity_poly.entity_id
_entity_poly.type
_entity_poly.pdbx_seq_one_letter_code
_entity_poly.pdbx_strand_id
1 'polypeptide(L)'
;MVSNYGISKDDERIIGKADGIKEVEYGYFKDVVISGTDRSMRIYSKPDAVSTYDVTEGRLPKRTGEIALDMKERDRFAVGSTLNVTEKTDIAGGTVLRHHKFTVVGFVRASETLSCLNMGQSAAGGGELKGYAVAVPGEFDSDVKMIARATYEDTEGLDYWSAEYRDAVQKHKDQLVTLLANQPKAREATIRSQQRKKIDEAKDKVKTSKQQLADAQRQLDDAKQQIDNAKDQLSEGSAEAVEEGSAAAAQLATAQAQLASANASVASGQTQLQAAQTQLAQGQNQLSDSWNRLANGKTQLDAAREQLETSKTVLDKVGATLGKWEQTGITGKLYEQIRGKYDMAINQYNEACAEYNRQLNAYNAGLQQYQNAVARLDQGSQAYRSNADNLAQASKQIAEKQNELGKAVSQAGKQVADGVTQLIQGQRDIDKAETEYQSKLAEFNAQKPEAERKISEAERQITLAEEKIDNLTVPAYSVSGRREGLTSQGYRVYMVIEGIVAKLADIFPIFLYFVAALVTFSTMGRMVDEERTNSGTLKALGYGNADVMLKFTVYGFAASTLGTCIGVLAGHTLLPLIVAHAYSAGFTMPDIMLKFHPWITMAAFALAWISAVVPAWLAASKELREKPASLLLPKPPAKGSKILLEHFPPLWNRLNFTHKVTARNIFRYKTRMFMTIFGVCGAVSLLTAGLAVQSSIGQIGNRQFEELIHYDLIVAEESDTNSAQREEIATTLKGKTVQSSTAVRYEELSKTAGKENDKQSITLLATDDAYNFNEYLTLRDRKTHQPQILVNNGAVISERLAEMLNVSVGDTFTVNDENGAQRTIKVGSARKVAHFGSWPSMER
;
A
#
# COMPACT_ATOMS: atom_id res chain seq x y z
N MET A 1 -15.40 -7.53 3.64
CA MET A 1 -15.59 -6.30 4.41
C MET A 1 -14.37 -6.06 5.27
N VAL A 2 -13.91 -4.84 5.37
CA VAL A 2 -12.78 -4.42 6.22
C VAL A 2 -13.14 -3.15 6.96
N SER A 3 -12.47 -2.88 8.09
CA SER A 3 -12.57 -1.61 8.81
C SER A 3 -11.18 -1.15 9.22
N ASN A 4 -10.92 0.17 9.18
CA ASN A 4 -9.64 0.76 9.57
C ASN A 4 -9.33 0.60 11.08
N TYR A 5 -10.37 0.39 11.91
CA TYR A 5 -10.23 0.11 13.35
C TYR A 5 -10.63 -1.32 13.72
N GLY A 6 -10.66 -2.21 12.76
CA GLY A 6 -11.04 -3.60 12.92
C GLY A 6 -12.54 -3.82 13.14
N ILE A 7 -12.94 -5.07 13.11
CA ILE A 7 -14.30 -5.57 13.29
C ILE A 7 -14.43 -6.06 14.71
N SER A 8 -15.27 -5.41 15.50
CA SER A 8 -15.51 -5.77 16.89
C SER A 8 -16.54 -6.91 17.00
N LYS A 9 -16.65 -7.50 18.20
CA LYS A 9 -17.70 -8.49 18.48
C LYS A 9 -19.11 -7.96 18.29
N ASP A 10 -19.33 -6.67 18.46
CA ASP A 10 -20.62 -6.02 18.20
C ASP A 10 -20.90 -5.96 16.70
N ASP A 11 -19.87 -5.65 15.90
CA ASP A 11 -19.96 -5.67 14.45
C ASP A 11 -20.22 -7.09 13.93
N GLU A 12 -19.53 -8.11 14.46
CA GLU A 12 -19.75 -9.53 14.11
C GLU A 12 -21.23 -9.92 14.33
N ARG A 13 -21.81 -9.50 15.47
CA ARG A 13 -23.21 -9.76 15.79
C ARG A 13 -24.19 -9.06 14.85
N ILE A 14 -23.84 -7.88 14.37
CA ILE A 14 -24.65 -7.11 13.41
C ILE A 14 -24.53 -7.71 12.02
N ILE A 15 -23.32 -8.04 11.58
CA ILE A 15 -23.09 -8.70 10.30
C ILE A 15 -23.84 -10.03 10.24
N GLY A 16 -23.80 -10.82 11.31
CA GLY A 16 -24.53 -12.09 11.41
C GLY A 16 -26.06 -11.98 11.34
N LYS A 17 -26.64 -10.77 11.36
CA LYS A 17 -28.07 -10.53 11.15
C LYS A 17 -28.43 -10.25 9.68
N ALA A 18 -27.48 -10.20 8.79
CA ALA A 18 -27.76 -9.99 7.39
C ALA A 18 -28.43 -11.24 6.81
N ASP A 19 -29.50 -11.03 6.06
CA ASP A 19 -30.30 -12.11 5.47
C ASP A 19 -29.55 -12.81 4.34
N GLY A 20 -29.77 -14.12 4.23
CA GLY A 20 -29.24 -14.94 3.13
C GLY A 20 -27.75 -15.26 3.22
N ILE A 21 -27.08 -14.95 4.34
CA ILE A 21 -25.70 -15.37 4.55
C ILE A 21 -25.66 -16.90 4.64
N LYS A 22 -24.87 -17.52 3.74
CA LYS A 22 -24.55 -18.94 3.80
C LYS A 22 -23.44 -19.20 4.81
N GLU A 23 -22.38 -18.40 4.76
CA GLU A 23 -21.22 -18.51 5.62
C GLU A 23 -20.54 -17.15 5.79
N VAL A 24 -20.09 -16.84 7.00
CA VAL A 24 -19.25 -15.68 7.28
C VAL A 24 -18.02 -16.11 8.05
N GLU A 25 -16.86 -15.68 7.60
CA GLU A 25 -15.58 -15.97 8.21
C GLU A 25 -14.84 -14.68 8.54
N TYR A 26 -14.39 -14.60 9.80
CA TYR A 26 -13.64 -13.45 10.32
C TYR A 26 -12.17 -13.80 10.44
N GLY A 27 -11.33 -12.96 9.91
CA GLY A 27 -9.89 -13.17 9.88
C GLY A 27 -9.09 -11.97 10.32
N TYR A 28 -7.80 -12.21 10.42
CA TYR A 28 -6.80 -11.18 10.69
C TYR A 28 -5.94 -10.98 9.44
N PHE A 29 -5.38 -9.80 9.32
CA PHE A 29 -4.23 -9.56 8.46
C PHE A 29 -3.36 -8.47 9.07
N LYS A 30 -2.08 -8.51 8.73
CA LYS A 30 -1.11 -7.47 9.09
C LYS A 30 -0.14 -7.26 7.96
N ASP A 31 0.07 -6.01 7.62
CA ASP A 31 1.10 -5.61 6.66
C ASP A 31 2.43 -5.47 7.39
N VAL A 32 3.45 -6.08 6.81
CA VAL A 32 4.81 -6.12 7.33
C VAL A 32 5.82 -5.82 6.22
N VAL A 33 7.03 -5.50 6.60
CA VAL A 33 8.17 -5.39 5.68
C VAL A 33 9.10 -6.57 5.92
N ILE A 34 9.58 -7.20 4.87
CA ILE A 34 10.62 -8.22 4.97
C ILE A 34 11.92 -7.54 5.41
N SER A 35 12.45 -7.96 6.56
CA SER A 35 13.62 -7.31 7.18
C SER A 35 14.81 -7.27 6.22
N GLY A 36 15.47 -6.11 6.15
CA GLY A 36 16.61 -5.88 5.26
C GLY A 36 16.22 -5.62 3.79
N THR A 37 14.95 -5.49 3.51
CA THR A 37 14.40 -5.10 2.20
C THR A 37 13.37 -4.00 2.36
N ASP A 38 12.89 -3.47 1.24
CA ASP A 38 11.78 -2.54 1.12
C ASP A 38 10.44 -3.23 0.81
N ARG A 39 10.44 -4.54 0.73
CA ARG A 39 9.30 -5.35 0.28
C ARG A 39 8.27 -5.50 1.38
N SER A 40 7.10 -4.99 1.16
CA SER A 40 5.98 -5.24 2.04
C SER A 40 5.27 -6.55 1.68
N MET A 41 4.76 -7.19 2.70
CA MET A 41 4.02 -8.43 2.62
C MET A 41 2.81 -8.35 3.55
N ARG A 42 1.66 -8.86 3.12
CA ARG A 42 0.49 -9.00 3.98
C ARG A 42 0.40 -10.41 4.50
N ILE A 43 0.46 -10.57 5.82
CA ILE A 43 0.27 -11.86 6.47
C ILE A 43 -1.21 -11.97 6.84
N TYR A 44 -1.89 -12.97 6.28
CA TYR A 44 -3.28 -13.29 6.57
C TYR A 44 -3.36 -14.42 7.59
N SER A 45 -4.39 -14.42 8.41
CA SER A 45 -4.77 -15.61 9.15
C SER A 45 -5.31 -16.67 8.19
N LYS A 46 -4.91 -17.93 8.41
CA LYS A 46 -5.42 -19.06 7.64
C LYS A 46 -6.94 -19.12 7.76
N PRO A 47 -7.68 -19.07 6.65
CA PRO A 47 -9.12 -19.29 6.66
C PRO A 47 -9.44 -20.79 6.75
N ASP A 48 -10.63 -21.11 7.25
CA ASP A 48 -11.11 -22.49 7.34
C ASP A 48 -12.00 -22.88 6.15
N ALA A 49 -12.87 -21.98 5.69
CA ALA A 49 -13.87 -22.28 4.66
C ALA A 49 -13.94 -21.26 3.52
N VAL A 50 -13.92 -19.97 3.85
CA VAL A 50 -14.10 -18.91 2.84
C VAL A 50 -12.75 -18.34 2.40
N SER A 51 -12.51 -18.29 1.08
CA SER A 51 -11.26 -17.78 0.48
C SER A 51 -10.02 -18.59 0.87
N THR A 52 -10.12 -19.90 0.75
CA THR A 52 -9.04 -20.85 1.02
C THR A 52 -7.86 -20.71 0.06
N TYR A 53 -6.73 -21.24 0.45
CA TYR A 53 -5.48 -21.22 -0.32
C TYR A 53 -5.20 -22.56 -0.98
N ASP A 54 -4.74 -22.52 -2.21
CA ASP A 54 -4.22 -23.68 -2.94
C ASP A 54 -2.72 -23.86 -2.67
N VAL A 55 -2.33 -25.02 -2.14
CA VAL A 55 -0.93 -25.32 -1.82
C VAL A 55 -0.19 -25.78 -3.06
N THR A 56 0.81 -25.02 -3.48
CA THR A 56 1.63 -25.34 -4.64
C THR A 56 2.87 -26.16 -4.29
N GLU A 57 3.41 -25.95 -3.06
CA GLU A 57 4.56 -26.68 -2.55
C GLU A 57 4.53 -26.68 -1.02
N GLY A 58 4.94 -27.78 -0.40
CA GLY A 58 4.97 -27.92 1.06
C GLY A 58 3.59 -28.08 1.68
N ARG A 59 3.23 -27.27 2.66
CA ARG A 59 1.95 -27.32 3.38
C ARG A 59 1.52 -25.98 3.95
N LEU A 60 0.26 -25.87 4.34
CA LEU A 60 -0.22 -24.74 5.16
C LEU A 60 0.35 -24.78 6.59
N PRO A 61 0.51 -23.60 7.25
CA PRO A 61 0.97 -23.52 8.63
C PRO A 61 -0.02 -24.20 9.60
N LYS A 62 0.52 -24.88 10.62
CA LYS A 62 -0.23 -25.58 11.66
C LYS A 62 0.05 -25.04 13.07
N ARG A 63 1.16 -24.32 13.25
CA ARG A 63 1.61 -23.78 14.55
C ARG A 63 2.01 -22.32 14.39
N THR A 64 2.03 -21.59 15.50
CA THR A 64 2.63 -20.25 15.56
C THR A 64 4.11 -20.30 15.20
N GLY A 65 4.61 -19.24 14.55
CA GLY A 65 5.97 -19.19 14.00
C GLY A 65 6.17 -19.93 12.66
N GLU A 66 5.14 -20.61 12.13
CA GLU A 66 5.13 -21.16 10.76
C GLU A 66 4.41 -20.20 9.81
N ILE A 67 4.89 -20.13 8.57
CA ILE A 67 4.30 -19.30 7.52
C ILE A 67 4.33 -20.01 6.17
N ALA A 68 3.26 -19.85 5.38
CA ALA A 68 3.24 -20.20 3.96
C ALA A 68 3.25 -18.92 3.13
N LEU A 69 4.12 -18.86 2.12
CA LEU A 69 4.33 -17.67 1.31
C LEU A 69 3.57 -17.77 -0.02
N ASP A 70 3.35 -16.62 -0.65
CA ASP A 70 2.98 -16.53 -2.05
C ASP A 70 3.94 -17.37 -2.91
N MET A 71 3.42 -18.13 -3.85
CA MET A 71 4.20 -18.99 -4.76
C MET A 71 5.32 -18.22 -5.49
N LYS A 72 5.22 -16.94 -5.70
CA LYS A 72 6.24 -16.08 -6.31
C LYS A 72 7.50 -15.91 -5.46
N GLU A 73 7.38 -16.10 -4.18
CA GLU A 73 8.53 -15.99 -3.28
C GLU A 73 9.40 -17.25 -3.29
N ARG A 74 8.99 -18.29 -4.05
CA ARG A 74 9.73 -19.55 -4.20
C ARG A 74 11.16 -19.37 -4.74
N ASP A 75 11.37 -18.37 -5.58
CA ASP A 75 12.71 -18.10 -6.13
C ASP A 75 13.64 -17.42 -5.10
N ARG A 76 13.09 -16.92 -3.99
CA ARG A 76 13.83 -16.23 -2.93
C ARG A 76 13.93 -17.03 -1.64
N PHE A 77 12.93 -17.83 -1.36
CA PHE A 77 12.84 -18.63 -0.15
C PHE A 77 12.66 -20.10 -0.50
N ALA A 78 13.23 -20.97 0.32
CA ALA A 78 12.99 -22.40 0.22
C ALA A 78 12.12 -22.86 1.39
N VAL A 79 11.41 -23.98 1.24
CA VAL A 79 10.73 -24.62 2.38
C VAL A 79 11.76 -24.97 3.44
N GLY A 80 11.49 -24.61 4.69
CA GLY A 80 12.41 -24.71 5.82
C GLY A 80 13.29 -23.50 6.06
N SER A 81 13.34 -22.52 5.15
CA SER A 81 14.07 -21.28 5.34
C SER A 81 13.38 -20.36 6.36
N THR A 82 14.10 -19.35 6.81
CA THR A 82 13.62 -18.36 7.79
C THR A 82 13.24 -17.07 7.09
N LEU A 83 12.05 -16.55 7.40
CA LEU A 83 11.60 -15.21 7.05
C LEU A 83 11.61 -14.32 8.29
N ASN A 84 12.30 -13.19 8.24
CA ASN A 84 12.24 -12.15 9.27
C ASN A 84 11.43 -10.97 8.75
N VAL A 85 10.54 -10.42 9.58
CA VAL A 85 9.66 -9.31 9.23
C VAL A 85 9.72 -8.21 10.31
N THR A 86 9.38 -7.00 9.91
CA THR A 86 9.14 -5.85 10.80
C THR A 86 7.74 -5.34 10.57
N GLU A 87 7.06 -4.94 11.65
CA GLU A 87 5.70 -4.37 11.57
C GLU A 87 5.64 -2.98 12.20
N LYS A 88 4.71 -2.16 11.73
CA LYS A 88 4.33 -0.90 12.38
C LYS A 88 3.47 -1.24 13.61
N THR A 89 3.80 -0.65 14.75
CA THR A 89 2.99 -0.81 15.97
C THR A 89 1.55 -0.32 15.77
N ASP A 90 0.63 -0.89 16.53
CA ASP A 90 -0.76 -0.44 16.55
C ASP A 90 -0.91 0.94 17.22
N ILE A 91 -2.17 1.43 17.32
CA ILE A 91 -2.49 2.71 17.95
C ILE A 91 -2.08 2.74 19.43
N ALA A 92 -2.05 1.56 20.08
CA ALA A 92 -1.64 1.42 21.49
C ALA A 92 -0.12 1.27 21.65
N GLY A 93 0.65 1.20 20.56
CA GLY A 93 2.09 0.99 20.57
C GLY A 93 2.51 -0.48 20.64
N GLY A 94 1.56 -1.41 20.58
CA GLY A 94 1.78 -2.85 20.57
C GLY A 94 2.02 -3.42 19.18
N THR A 95 2.60 -4.62 19.12
CA THR A 95 2.70 -5.42 17.89
C THR A 95 1.49 -6.35 17.80
N VAL A 96 1.00 -6.58 16.58
CA VAL A 96 -0.13 -7.48 16.32
C VAL A 96 0.36 -8.91 16.13
N LEU A 97 1.56 -9.09 15.57
CA LEU A 97 2.15 -10.41 15.39
C LEU A 97 2.94 -10.83 16.63
N ARG A 98 2.75 -12.05 17.10
CA ARG A 98 3.49 -12.64 18.23
C ARG A 98 4.93 -12.94 17.89
N HIS A 99 5.19 -13.34 16.66
CA HIS A 99 6.53 -13.62 16.15
C HIS A 99 6.86 -12.72 14.96
N HIS A 100 8.12 -12.32 14.88
CA HIS A 100 8.67 -11.57 13.76
C HIS A 100 9.70 -12.40 12.96
N LYS A 101 9.88 -13.64 13.37
CA LYS A 101 10.73 -14.64 12.74
C LYS A 101 9.90 -15.90 12.48
N PHE A 102 9.76 -16.26 11.21
CA PHE A 102 8.92 -17.37 10.77
C PHE A 102 9.74 -18.44 10.06
N THR A 103 9.31 -19.68 10.18
CA THR A 103 9.78 -20.79 9.33
C THR A 103 8.83 -20.95 8.15
N VAL A 104 9.36 -20.88 6.94
CA VAL A 104 8.60 -21.09 5.70
C VAL A 104 8.26 -22.58 5.58
N VAL A 105 6.97 -22.92 5.56
CA VAL A 105 6.51 -24.33 5.51
C VAL A 105 5.87 -24.70 4.19
N GLY A 106 5.64 -23.75 3.30
CA GLY A 106 5.09 -24.01 1.97
C GLY A 106 4.86 -22.74 1.18
N PHE A 107 4.40 -22.95 -0.05
CA PHE A 107 4.00 -21.88 -0.98
C PHE A 107 2.56 -22.10 -1.41
N VAL A 108 1.82 -21.00 -1.55
CA VAL A 108 0.39 -21.02 -1.79
C VAL A 108 -0.02 -20.03 -2.88
N ARG A 109 -1.17 -20.30 -3.49
CA ARG A 109 -1.95 -19.38 -4.30
C ARG A 109 -3.19 -18.95 -3.53
N ALA A 110 -3.51 -17.66 -3.56
CA ALA A 110 -4.72 -17.12 -2.95
C ALA A 110 -5.84 -17.02 -3.98
N SER A 111 -7.04 -17.40 -3.60
CA SER A 111 -8.23 -17.20 -4.43
C SER A 111 -8.59 -15.71 -4.59
N GLU A 112 -8.22 -14.85 -3.64
CA GLU A 112 -8.52 -13.42 -3.66
C GLU A 112 -7.49 -12.58 -4.42
N THR A 113 -6.23 -13.05 -4.53
CA THR A 113 -5.14 -12.29 -5.16
C THR A 113 -4.78 -12.91 -6.50
N LEU A 114 -5.42 -12.45 -7.56
CA LEU A 114 -5.22 -12.97 -8.91
C LEU A 114 -3.99 -12.38 -9.59
N SER A 115 -3.71 -11.08 -9.37
CA SER A 115 -2.56 -10.40 -9.99
C SER A 115 -1.32 -10.54 -9.14
N CYS A 116 -0.23 -10.82 -9.80
CA CYS A 116 1.08 -10.79 -9.20
C CYS A 116 1.79 -9.44 -9.29
N LEU A 117 1.30 -8.54 -10.10
CA LEU A 117 1.92 -7.25 -10.36
C LEU A 117 1.25 -6.14 -9.57
N ASN A 118 -0.03 -6.32 -9.23
CA ASN A 118 -0.75 -5.44 -8.32
C ASN A 118 -1.56 -6.29 -7.34
N MET A 119 -1.02 -6.50 -6.17
CA MET A 119 -1.66 -7.26 -5.11
C MET A 119 -2.52 -6.39 -4.19
N GLY A 120 -2.56 -5.10 -4.44
CA GLY A 120 -3.29 -4.11 -3.66
C GLY A 120 -2.39 -3.21 -2.83
N GLN A 121 -3.02 -2.37 -2.02
CA GLN A 121 -2.35 -1.42 -1.14
C GLN A 121 -1.82 -2.11 0.12
N SER A 122 -0.72 -1.59 0.65
CA SER A 122 -0.14 -2.02 1.92
C SER A 122 -0.01 -0.84 2.88
N ALA A 123 -0.28 -1.09 4.15
CA ALA A 123 0.02 -0.15 5.23
C ALA A 123 1.49 -0.23 5.70
N ALA A 124 2.35 -1.01 5.02
CA ALA A 124 3.77 -1.19 5.33
C ALA A 124 4.64 -0.99 4.09
N GLY A 125 5.88 -0.59 4.28
CA GLY A 125 6.84 -0.38 3.20
C GLY A 125 6.43 0.78 2.30
N GLY A 126 6.60 0.65 0.99
CA GLY A 126 6.33 1.69 -0.01
C GLY A 126 4.87 1.83 -0.44
N GLY A 127 3.90 1.42 0.38
CA GLY A 127 2.47 1.59 0.09
C GLY A 127 1.88 0.54 -0.89
N GLU A 128 2.70 -0.23 -1.59
CA GLU A 128 2.27 -1.28 -2.50
C GLU A 128 2.55 -2.68 -1.93
N LEU A 129 1.57 -3.57 -1.96
CA LEU A 129 1.74 -4.96 -1.54
C LEU A 129 2.56 -5.74 -2.58
N LYS A 130 3.70 -6.29 -2.16
CA LYS A 130 4.62 -7.06 -3.03
C LYS A 130 4.48 -8.58 -2.89
N GLY A 131 3.77 -9.04 -1.89
CA GLY A 131 3.50 -10.43 -1.63
C GLY A 131 2.49 -10.61 -0.50
N TYR A 132 2.01 -11.83 -0.35
CA TYR A 132 1.19 -12.21 0.78
C TYR A 132 1.73 -13.50 1.40
N ALA A 133 1.30 -13.73 2.62
CA ALA A 133 1.63 -14.93 3.37
C ALA A 133 0.44 -15.35 4.24
N VAL A 134 0.49 -16.59 4.70
CA VAL A 134 -0.54 -17.17 5.54
C VAL A 134 0.09 -17.70 6.81
N ALA A 135 -0.47 -17.33 7.96
CA ALA A 135 -0.10 -17.84 9.27
C ALA A 135 -1.35 -18.38 9.99
N VAL A 136 -1.16 -19.12 11.08
CA VAL A 136 -2.30 -19.57 11.89
C VAL A 136 -2.97 -18.39 12.61
N PRO A 137 -4.29 -18.42 12.89
CA PRO A 137 -4.97 -17.32 13.62
C PRO A 137 -4.35 -16.98 14.97
N GLY A 138 -3.77 -17.98 15.67
CA GLY A 138 -3.07 -17.79 16.95
C GLY A 138 -1.79 -16.94 16.88
N GLU A 139 -1.32 -16.60 15.69
CA GLU A 139 -0.18 -15.70 15.49
C GLU A 139 -0.53 -14.23 15.76
N PHE A 140 -1.83 -13.89 15.68
CA PHE A 140 -2.29 -12.51 15.80
C PHE A 140 -2.79 -12.23 17.22
N ASP A 141 -2.15 -11.27 17.90
CA ASP A 141 -2.50 -10.77 19.21
C ASP A 141 -3.39 -9.52 19.10
N SER A 142 -4.65 -9.73 18.77
CA SER A 142 -5.61 -8.64 18.55
C SER A 142 -7.01 -9.07 18.99
N ASP A 143 -7.69 -8.19 19.72
CA ASP A 143 -9.08 -8.37 20.18
C ASP A 143 -10.11 -8.13 19.07
N VAL A 144 -9.71 -7.53 17.95
CA VAL A 144 -10.58 -7.22 16.82
C VAL A 144 -10.12 -7.93 15.56
N LYS A 145 -11.08 -8.38 14.77
CA LYS A 145 -10.80 -8.96 13.46
C LYS A 145 -10.53 -7.86 12.44
N MET A 146 -9.74 -8.15 11.41
CA MET A 146 -9.37 -7.15 10.40
C MET A 146 -10.22 -7.24 9.15
N ILE A 147 -10.74 -8.43 8.85
CA ILE A 147 -11.53 -8.73 7.66
C ILE A 147 -12.68 -9.69 8.00
N ALA A 148 -13.83 -9.46 7.37
CA ALA A 148 -14.94 -10.40 7.32
C ALA A 148 -15.22 -10.76 5.86
N ARG A 149 -15.36 -12.06 5.58
CA ARG A 149 -15.72 -12.63 4.29
C ARG A 149 -17.05 -13.32 4.42
N ALA A 150 -17.99 -12.98 3.55
CA ALA A 150 -19.31 -13.60 3.56
C ALA A 150 -19.62 -14.21 2.19
N THR A 151 -20.26 -15.36 2.20
CA THR A 151 -20.91 -15.97 1.03
C THR A 151 -22.42 -15.99 1.27
N TYR A 152 -23.17 -15.96 0.18
CA TYR A 152 -24.63 -15.89 0.22
C TYR A 152 -25.23 -17.07 -0.55
N GLU A 153 -26.39 -17.55 -0.09
CA GLU A 153 -27.07 -18.70 -0.68
C GLU A 153 -27.52 -18.42 -2.12
N ASP A 154 -28.05 -17.21 -2.39
CA ASP A 154 -28.56 -16.79 -3.68
C ASP A 154 -27.46 -16.48 -4.73
N THR A 155 -26.21 -16.43 -4.31
CA THR A 155 -25.07 -16.26 -5.24
C THR A 155 -24.39 -17.57 -5.61
N GLU A 156 -24.77 -18.68 -4.99
CA GLU A 156 -24.19 -20.00 -5.25
C GLU A 156 -24.57 -20.51 -6.64
N GLY A 157 -23.59 -20.94 -7.41
CA GLY A 157 -23.79 -21.48 -8.76
C GLY A 157 -24.10 -20.44 -9.84
N LEU A 158 -24.25 -19.17 -9.48
CA LEU A 158 -24.34 -18.11 -10.48
C LEU A 158 -22.99 -17.88 -11.15
N ASP A 159 -23.05 -17.62 -12.46
CA ASP A 159 -21.86 -17.14 -13.17
C ASP A 159 -21.47 -15.77 -12.61
N TYR A 160 -20.29 -15.71 -12.05
CA TYR A 160 -19.77 -14.53 -11.39
C TYR A 160 -19.59 -13.30 -12.32
N TRP A 161 -19.64 -13.52 -13.64
CA TRP A 161 -19.66 -12.48 -14.66
C TRP A 161 -21.08 -11.99 -15.00
N SER A 162 -22.11 -12.73 -14.61
CA SER A 162 -23.50 -12.45 -14.94
C SER A 162 -24.03 -11.18 -14.27
N ALA A 163 -25.08 -10.61 -14.84
CA ALA A 163 -25.79 -9.49 -14.24
C ALA A 163 -26.49 -9.93 -12.94
N GLU A 164 -27.05 -11.13 -12.94
CA GLU A 164 -27.75 -11.71 -11.78
C GLU A 164 -26.80 -11.78 -10.55
N TYR A 165 -25.55 -12.26 -10.74
CA TYR A 165 -24.57 -12.28 -9.66
C TYR A 165 -24.26 -10.88 -9.14
N ARG A 166 -24.06 -9.90 -10.05
CA ARG A 166 -23.77 -8.52 -9.66
C ARG A 166 -24.89 -7.91 -8.84
N ASP A 167 -26.13 -8.07 -9.31
CA ASP A 167 -27.32 -7.50 -8.69
C ASP A 167 -27.55 -8.11 -7.30
N ALA A 168 -27.37 -9.44 -7.16
CA ALA A 168 -27.44 -10.13 -5.88
C ALA A 168 -26.37 -9.61 -4.91
N VAL A 169 -25.10 -9.53 -5.34
CA VAL A 169 -23.99 -9.00 -4.51
C VAL A 169 -24.25 -7.55 -4.14
N GLN A 170 -24.73 -6.71 -5.07
CA GLN A 170 -25.02 -5.31 -4.77
C GLN A 170 -26.12 -5.17 -3.71
N LYS A 171 -27.19 -5.96 -3.81
CA LYS A 171 -28.27 -6.00 -2.82
C LYS A 171 -27.74 -6.34 -1.41
N HIS A 172 -26.89 -7.35 -1.31
CA HIS A 172 -26.28 -7.73 -0.02
C HIS A 172 -25.29 -6.68 0.50
N LYS A 173 -24.56 -6.04 -0.38
CA LYS A 173 -23.70 -4.88 0.00
C LYS A 173 -24.53 -3.75 0.61
N ASP A 174 -25.60 -3.35 -0.08
CA ASP A 174 -26.49 -2.27 0.37
C ASP A 174 -27.14 -2.62 1.71
N GLN A 175 -27.54 -3.87 1.90
CA GLN A 175 -28.03 -4.38 3.17
C GLN A 175 -26.98 -4.25 4.29
N LEU A 176 -25.76 -4.72 4.07
CA LEU A 176 -24.68 -4.62 5.04
C LEU A 176 -24.31 -3.17 5.35
N VAL A 177 -24.25 -2.31 4.34
CA VAL A 177 -24.01 -0.88 4.53
C VAL A 177 -25.11 -0.25 5.39
N THR A 178 -26.35 -0.61 5.15
CA THR A 178 -27.50 -0.14 5.94
C THR A 178 -27.44 -0.63 7.39
N LEU A 179 -27.15 -1.92 7.60
CA LEU A 179 -27.00 -2.50 8.93
C LEU A 179 -25.86 -1.84 9.72
N LEU A 180 -24.77 -1.50 9.06
CA LEU A 180 -23.59 -0.89 9.65
C LEU A 180 -23.62 0.64 9.73
N ALA A 181 -24.67 1.29 9.21
CA ALA A 181 -24.72 2.75 9.07
C ALA A 181 -24.44 3.53 10.36
N ASN A 182 -24.84 2.99 11.51
CA ASN A 182 -24.64 3.60 12.82
C ASN A 182 -23.37 3.15 13.53
N GLN A 183 -22.69 2.11 13.02
CA GLN A 183 -21.51 1.54 13.65
C GLN A 183 -20.30 2.47 13.69
N PRO A 184 -19.99 3.27 12.63
CA PRO A 184 -18.89 4.21 12.66
C PRO A 184 -18.88 5.10 13.90
N LYS A 185 -20.00 5.76 14.17
CA LYS A 185 -20.16 6.66 15.33
C LYS A 185 -20.14 5.91 16.67
N ALA A 186 -20.82 4.75 16.74
CA ALA A 186 -20.84 3.93 17.94
C ALA A 186 -19.44 3.41 18.29
N ARG A 187 -18.70 2.98 17.28
CA ARG A 187 -17.32 2.47 17.44
C ARG A 187 -16.35 3.57 17.83
N GLU A 188 -16.44 4.73 17.19
CA GLU A 188 -15.66 5.92 17.57
C GLU A 188 -15.90 6.29 19.04
N ALA A 189 -17.16 6.40 19.47
CA ALA A 189 -17.51 6.71 20.84
C ALA A 189 -16.93 5.67 21.82
N THR A 190 -17.00 4.39 21.46
CA THR A 190 -16.45 3.28 22.28
C THR A 190 -14.92 3.40 22.41
N ILE A 191 -14.21 3.60 21.29
CA ILE A 191 -12.75 3.75 21.29
C ILE A 191 -12.34 4.98 22.10
N ARG A 192 -12.98 6.14 21.87
CA ARG A 192 -12.71 7.38 22.61
C ARG A 192 -12.94 7.18 24.11
N SER A 193 -14.05 6.55 24.50
CA SER A 193 -14.37 6.27 25.89
C SER A 193 -13.34 5.36 26.55
N GLN A 194 -12.97 4.26 25.89
CA GLN A 194 -11.97 3.31 26.40
C GLN A 194 -10.59 3.96 26.55
N GLN A 195 -10.16 4.73 25.55
CA GLN A 195 -8.86 5.40 25.59
C GLN A 195 -8.84 6.52 26.63
N ARG A 196 -9.90 7.34 26.74
CA ARG A 196 -10.00 8.38 27.78
C ARG A 196 -9.90 7.77 29.18
N LYS A 197 -10.60 6.67 29.42
CA LYS A 197 -10.51 5.97 30.71
C LYS A 197 -9.07 5.55 31.03
N LYS A 198 -8.33 4.99 30.07
CA LYS A 198 -6.91 4.62 30.25
C LYS A 198 -6.02 5.83 30.51
N ILE A 199 -6.30 6.95 29.83
CA ILE A 199 -5.57 8.21 30.04
C ILE A 199 -5.86 8.75 31.44
N ASP A 200 -7.11 8.76 31.89
CA ASP A 200 -7.48 9.24 33.20
C ASP A 200 -6.83 8.40 34.30
N GLU A 201 -6.85 7.07 34.16
CA GLU A 201 -6.13 6.14 35.07
C GLU A 201 -4.62 6.40 35.08
N ALA A 202 -4.01 6.72 33.92
CA ALA A 202 -2.60 7.05 33.84
C ALA A 202 -2.29 8.42 34.48
N LYS A 203 -3.15 9.43 34.26
CA LYS A 203 -3.05 10.76 34.92
C LYS A 203 -3.13 10.64 36.43
N ASP A 204 -4.05 9.84 36.95
CA ASP A 204 -4.18 9.63 38.38
C ASP A 204 -2.95 8.97 39.00
N LYS A 205 -2.34 7.99 38.30
CA LYS A 205 -1.07 7.38 38.71
C LYS A 205 0.06 8.41 38.74
N VAL A 206 0.20 9.22 37.69
CA VAL A 206 1.20 10.30 37.64
C VAL A 206 1.00 11.29 38.76
N LYS A 207 -0.25 11.74 39.01
CA LYS A 207 -0.59 12.63 40.13
C LYS A 207 -0.21 12.05 41.48
N THR A 208 -0.54 10.78 41.72
CA THR A 208 -0.17 10.07 42.96
C THR A 208 1.35 9.98 43.13
N SER A 209 2.07 9.63 42.07
CA SER A 209 3.55 9.57 42.10
C SER A 209 4.20 10.92 42.38
N LYS A 210 3.67 12.00 41.79
CA LYS A 210 4.14 13.38 42.08
C LYS A 210 3.88 13.78 43.53
N GLN A 211 2.70 13.43 44.07
CA GLN A 211 2.40 13.67 45.47
C GLN A 211 3.33 12.93 46.41
N GLN A 212 3.56 11.66 46.19
CA GLN A 212 4.50 10.85 46.97
C GLN A 212 5.92 11.44 46.98
N LEU A 213 6.39 11.89 45.82
CA LEU A 213 7.71 12.53 45.70
C LEU A 213 7.77 13.86 46.49
N ALA A 214 6.73 14.67 46.37
CA ALA A 214 6.62 15.96 47.09
C ALA A 214 6.52 15.76 48.60
N ASP A 215 5.77 14.76 49.07
CA ASP A 215 5.64 14.45 50.46
C ASP A 215 6.96 13.94 51.07
N ALA A 216 7.68 13.09 50.34
CA ALA A 216 9.02 12.64 50.77
C ALA A 216 10.02 13.81 50.84
N GLN A 217 9.96 14.76 49.90
CA GLN A 217 10.79 15.97 49.96
C GLN A 217 10.45 16.83 51.21
N ARG A 218 9.17 17.04 51.47
CA ARG A 218 8.74 17.79 52.68
C ARG A 218 9.20 17.15 53.97
N GLN A 219 9.10 15.83 54.07
CA GLN A 219 9.59 15.09 55.23
C GLN A 219 11.06 15.31 55.50
N LEU A 220 11.86 15.36 54.40
CA LEU A 220 13.27 15.69 54.48
C LEU A 220 13.54 17.13 54.91
N ASP A 221 12.79 18.06 54.35
CA ASP A 221 12.90 19.49 54.64
C ASP A 221 12.53 19.73 56.11
N ASP A 222 11.47 19.11 56.63
CA ASP A 222 11.04 19.18 58.03
C ASP A 222 12.10 18.55 58.97
N ALA A 223 12.68 17.41 58.59
CA ALA A 223 13.76 16.79 59.39
C ALA A 223 15.02 17.67 59.45
N LYS A 224 15.35 18.30 58.33
CA LYS A 224 16.44 19.25 58.26
C LYS A 224 16.22 20.46 59.21
N GLN A 225 15.01 21.01 59.17
CA GLN A 225 14.67 22.15 60.03
C GLN A 225 14.68 21.77 61.53
N GLN A 226 14.24 20.57 61.88
CA GLN A 226 14.35 20.06 63.25
C GLN A 226 15.80 19.95 63.73
N ILE A 227 16.70 19.44 62.89
CA ILE A 227 18.14 19.34 63.18
C ILE A 227 18.77 20.75 63.34
N ASP A 228 18.45 21.67 62.44
CA ASP A 228 18.96 23.04 62.52
C ASP A 228 18.49 23.77 63.81
N ASN A 229 17.18 23.64 64.15
CA ASN A 229 16.64 24.17 65.44
C ASN A 229 17.31 23.53 66.65
N ALA A 230 17.59 22.23 66.60
CA ALA A 230 18.29 21.53 67.66
C ALA A 230 19.77 22.02 67.84
N LYS A 231 20.42 22.33 66.70
CA LYS A 231 21.78 22.90 66.68
C LYS A 231 21.79 24.32 67.29
N ASP A 232 20.78 25.13 66.96
CA ASP A 232 20.67 26.47 67.56
C ASP A 232 20.45 26.41 69.06
N GLN A 233 19.55 25.52 69.52
CA GLN A 233 19.31 25.30 70.96
C GLN A 233 20.58 24.78 71.70
N LEU A 234 21.35 23.90 71.05
CA LEU A 234 22.60 23.43 71.62
C LEU A 234 23.67 24.53 71.71
N SER A 235 23.69 25.42 70.69
CA SER A 235 24.58 26.59 70.63
C SER A 235 24.28 27.57 71.75
N GLU A 236 22.97 27.85 71.98
CA GLU A 236 22.50 28.75 73.09
C GLU A 236 22.85 28.14 74.46
N GLY A 237 22.55 26.84 74.70
CA GLY A 237 22.89 26.14 75.94
C GLY A 237 24.39 26.03 76.17
N SER A 238 25.25 25.97 75.11
CA SER A 238 26.71 25.99 75.24
C SER A 238 27.25 27.35 75.68
N ALA A 239 26.62 28.43 75.27
CA ALA A 239 26.99 29.79 75.64
C ALA A 239 26.69 30.06 77.16
N GLU A 240 25.55 29.60 77.68
CA GLU A 240 25.21 29.70 79.09
C GLU A 240 26.17 28.88 79.99
N ALA A 241 26.60 27.66 79.50
CA ALA A 241 27.56 26.85 80.25
C ALA A 241 28.98 27.45 80.31
N VAL A 242 29.33 28.31 79.40
CA VAL A 242 30.67 29.02 79.38
C VAL A 242 30.69 30.20 80.40
N GLU A 243 29.54 30.89 80.66
CA GLU A 243 29.41 31.99 81.57
C GLU A 243 29.56 31.53 83.05
N GLU A 244 29.17 30.36 83.44
CA GLU A 244 29.17 29.87 84.80
C GLU A 244 30.53 29.28 85.29
N GLY A 245 31.49 29.09 84.42
CA GLY A 245 32.73 28.38 84.76
C GLY A 245 34.06 28.94 84.26
N SER A 246 34.58 30.06 84.84
CA SER A 246 35.85 30.65 84.45
C SER A 246 37.08 29.74 84.70
N ALA A 247 37.01 28.69 85.44
CA ALA A 247 38.06 27.71 85.63
C ALA A 247 38.01 26.51 84.66
N ALA A 248 36.81 26.18 84.20
CA ALA A 248 36.55 25.09 83.21
C ALA A 248 36.64 25.59 81.82
N ALA A 249 36.67 26.89 81.56
CA ALA A 249 36.60 27.52 80.19
C ALA A 249 37.81 27.10 79.30
N ALA A 250 38.95 26.90 79.88
CA ALA A 250 40.12 26.49 79.09
C ALA A 250 40.02 24.99 78.59
N GLN A 251 39.45 24.14 79.46
CA GLN A 251 39.23 22.73 79.08
C GLN A 251 38.05 22.62 78.05
N LEU A 252 36.97 23.47 78.26
CA LEU A 252 35.84 23.54 77.37
C LEU A 252 36.26 24.13 76.00
N ALA A 253 37.11 25.15 75.99
CA ALA A 253 37.66 25.72 74.77
C ALA A 253 38.45 24.72 73.90
N THR A 254 39.30 23.89 74.67
CA THR A 254 40.07 22.81 73.98
C THR A 254 39.08 21.72 73.39
N ALA A 255 38.08 21.39 74.16
CA ALA A 255 37.07 20.46 73.73
C ALA A 255 36.23 20.98 72.57
N GLN A 256 35.79 22.27 72.60
CA GLN A 256 35.17 22.92 71.53
C GLN A 256 35.96 23.00 70.22
N ALA A 257 37.30 23.24 70.37
CA ALA A 257 38.22 23.28 69.23
C ALA A 257 38.28 21.89 68.55
N GLN A 258 38.39 20.85 69.32
CA GLN A 258 38.37 19.46 68.81
C GLN A 258 37.00 19.09 68.09
N LEU A 259 35.92 19.51 68.72
CA LEU A 259 34.59 19.36 68.12
C LEU A 259 34.39 20.13 66.82
N ALA A 260 34.89 21.40 66.79
CA ALA A 260 34.86 22.21 65.59
C ALA A 260 35.69 21.60 64.43
N SER A 261 36.87 21.03 64.76
CA SER A 261 37.71 20.31 63.77
C SER A 261 37.00 19.10 63.19
N ALA A 262 36.34 18.31 64.02
CA ALA A 262 35.61 17.15 63.64
C ALA A 262 34.38 17.55 62.76
N ASN A 263 33.62 18.57 63.19
CA ASN A 263 32.51 19.10 62.41
C ASN A 263 32.95 19.68 61.04
N ALA A 264 34.13 20.30 60.94
CA ALA A 264 34.68 20.76 59.67
C ALA A 264 34.98 19.59 58.70
N SER A 265 35.40 18.47 59.26
CA SER A 265 35.63 17.25 58.45
C SER A 265 34.30 16.66 57.89
N VAL A 266 33.26 16.69 58.74
CA VAL A 266 31.89 16.28 58.29
C VAL A 266 31.31 17.25 57.25
N ALA A 267 31.51 18.57 57.47
CA ALA A 267 31.10 19.59 56.51
C ALA A 267 31.81 19.44 55.15
N SER A 268 33.11 19.09 55.17
CA SER A 268 33.87 18.80 53.94
C SER A 268 33.27 17.57 53.21
N GLY A 269 32.91 16.54 53.97
CA GLY A 269 32.22 15.39 53.41
C GLY A 269 30.84 15.71 52.81
N GLN A 270 30.09 16.61 53.46
CA GLN A 270 28.80 17.12 52.92
C GLN A 270 28.98 17.83 51.58
N THR A 271 30.04 18.66 51.47
CA THR A 271 30.32 19.35 50.21
C THR A 271 30.67 18.40 49.06
N GLN A 272 31.45 17.34 49.41
CA GLN A 272 31.74 16.29 48.41
C GLN A 272 30.47 15.53 47.98
N LEU A 273 29.59 15.24 48.95
CA LEU A 273 28.35 14.58 48.67
C LEU A 273 27.41 15.45 47.76
N GLN A 274 27.39 16.75 48.02
CA GLN A 274 26.64 17.72 47.23
C GLN A 274 27.18 17.85 45.77
N ALA A 275 28.52 17.79 45.62
CA ALA A 275 29.12 17.75 44.30
C ALA A 275 28.75 16.48 43.52
N ALA A 276 28.79 15.32 44.21
CA ALA A 276 28.34 14.07 43.60
C ALA A 276 26.84 14.09 43.19
N GLN A 277 26.02 14.73 44.02
CA GLN A 277 24.58 14.96 43.70
C GLN A 277 24.38 15.77 42.41
N THR A 278 25.22 16.83 42.28
CA THR A 278 25.15 17.69 41.07
C THR A 278 25.53 16.90 39.80
N GLN A 279 26.57 16.05 39.91
CA GLN A 279 26.97 15.20 38.79
C GLN A 279 25.88 14.18 38.40
N LEU A 280 25.19 13.60 39.37
CA LEU A 280 24.06 12.72 39.14
C LEU A 280 22.92 13.46 38.42
N ALA A 281 22.61 14.68 38.90
CA ALA A 281 21.56 15.52 38.25
C ALA A 281 21.91 15.89 36.82
N GLN A 282 23.19 16.19 36.53
CA GLN A 282 23.64 16.43 35.16
C GLN A 282 23.53 15.18 34.28
N GLY A 283 23.88 14.02 34.83
CA GLY A 283 23.72 12.75 34.13
C GLY A 283 22.26 12.45 33.78
N GLN A 284 21.33 12.82 34.68
CA GLN A 284 19.90 12.70 34.46
C GLN A 284 19.39 13.58 33.31
N ASN A 285 19.81 14.84 33.29
CA ASN A 285 19.43 15.74 32.21
C ASN A 285 19.92 15.24 30.85
N GLN A 286 21.20 14.77 30.81
CA GLN A 286 21.74 14.16 29.60
C GLN A 286 20.98 12.89 29.16
N LEU A 287 20.52 12.14 30.15
CA LEU A 287 19.71 10.93 29.87
C LEU A 287 18.33 11.30 29.32
N SER A 288 17.71 12.33 29.92
CA SER A 288 16.43 12.89 29.45
C SER A 288 16.54 13.39 28.01
N ASP A 289 17.61 14.16 27.70
CA ASP A 289 17.85 14.66 26.35
C ASP A 289 18.12 13.54 25.35
N SER A 290 18.81 12.50 25.79
CA SER A 290 19.07 11.32 24.96
C SER A 290 17.79 10.55 24.68
N TRP A 291 16.90 10.45 25.68
CA TRP A 291 15.58 9.86 25.51
C TRP A 291 14.70 10.66 24.55
N ASN A 292 14.67 11.97 24.70
CA ASN A 292 13.90 12.84 23.80
C ASN A 292 14.34 12.69 22.33
N ARG A 293 15.68 12.60 22.11
CA ARG A 293 16.23 12.34 20.77
C ARG A 293 15.83 10.98 20.24
N LEU A 294 15.85 9.97 21.08
CA LEU A 294 15.37 8.63 20.70
C LEU A 294 13.87 8.60 20.40
N ALA A 295 13.07 9.26 21.24
CA ALA A 295 11.63 9.38 21.02
C ALA A 295 11.30 10.07 19.68
N ASN A 296 12.04 11.16 19.39
CA ASN A 296 11.92 11.86 18.12
C ASN A 296 12.37 10.99 16.92
N GLY A 297 13.48 10.28 17.10
CA GLY A 297 13.97 9.33 16.11
C GLY A 297 12.96 8.21 15.82
N LYS A 298 12.28 7.72 16.87
CA LYS A 298 11.22 6.74 16.73
C LYS A 298 10.04 7.29 15.93
N THR A 299 9.61 8.49 16.25
CA THR A 299 8.51 9.15 15.53
C THR A 299 8.83 9.34 14.03
N GLN A 300 10.09 9.71 13.74
CA GLN A 300 10.55 9.83 12.36
C GLN A 300 10.56 8.49 11.63
N LEU A 301 10.98 7.44 12.33
CA LEU A 301 10.97 6.08 11.80
C LEU A 301 9.54 5.58 11.54
N ASP A 302 8.63 5.83 12.48
CA ASP A 302 7.23 5.45 12.33
C ASP A 302 6.60 6.20 11.12
N ALA A 303 6.91 7.49 10.96
CA ALA A 303 6.49 8.30 9.81
C ALA A 303 7.09 7.80 8.48
N ALA A 304 8.38 7.51 8.48
CA ALA A 304 9.05 6.98 7.28
C ALA A 304 8.48 5.61 6.87
N ARG A 305 8.13 4.79 7.83
CA ARG A 305 7.47 3.51 7.60
C ARG A 305 6.12 3.68 6.92
N GLU A 306 5.28 4.59 7.42
CA GLU A 306 3.96 4.87 6.86
C GLU A 306 4.05 5.39 5.40
N GLN A 307 5.06 6.22 5.12
CA GLN A 307 5.34 6.65 3.75
C GLN A 307 5.74 5.49 2.84
N LEU A 308 6.58 4.58 3.34
CA LEU A 308 6.97 3.38 2.62
C LEU A 308 5.76 2.47 2.33
N GLU A 309 4.87 2.27 3.32
CA GLU A 309 3.64 1.49 3.17
C GLU A 309 2.71 2.10 2.10
N THR A 310 2.60 3.44 2.10
CA THR A 310 1.81 4.17 1.10
C THR A 310 2.38 4.03 -0.30
N SER A 311 3.69 4.22 -0.44
CA SER A 311 4.38 4.09 -1.74
C SER A 311 4.27 2.69 -2.32
N LYS A 312 4.35 1.68 -1.46
CA LYS A 312 4.16 0.29 -1.86
C LYS A 312 2.78 0.02 -2.45
N THR A 313 1.75 0.53 -1.78
CA THR A 313 0.36 0.38 -2.22
C THR A 313 0.15 0.91 -3.66
N VAL A 314 0.82 2.00 -4.00
CA VAL A 314 0.78 2.56 -5.36
C VAL A 314 1.50 1.64 -6.35
N LEU A 315 2.70 1.19 -6.00
CA LEU A 315 3.49 0.29 -6.83
C LEU A 315 2.76 -1.04 -7.10
N ASP A 316 2.10 -1.61 -6.08
CA ASP A 316 1.33 -2.86 -6.23
C ASP A 316 0.17 -2.70 -7.24
N LYS A 317 -0.53 -1.56 -7.22
CA LYS A 317 -1.60 -1.26 -8.18
C LYS A 317 -1.09 -1.13 -9.62
N VAL A 318 0.03 -0.43 -9.80
CA VAL A 318 0.65 -0.25 -11.12
C VAL A 318 1.17 -1.58 -11.66
N GLY A 319 1.83 -2.34 -10.81
CA GLY A 319 2.38 -3.65 -11.16
C GLY A 319 1.30 -4.62 -11.64
N ALA A 320 0.17 -4.66 -10.93
CA ALA A 320 -0.97 -5.50 -11.34
C ALA A 320 -1.59 -5.06 -12.68
N THR A 321 -1.58 -3.76 -12.96
CA THR A 321 -2.06 -3.24 -14.23
C THR A 321 -1.13 -3.64 -15.37
N LEU A 322 0.18 -3.51 -15.16
CA LEU A 322 1.20 -3.94 -16.11
C LEU A 322 1.12 -5.44 -16.40
N GLY A 323 0.93 -6.26 -15.36
CA GLY A 323 0.80 -7.70 -15.52
C GLY A 323 -0.44 -8.14 -16.30
N LYS A 324 -1.53 -7.40 -16.14
CA LYS A 324 -2.72 -7.62 -16.95
C LYS A 324 -2.49 -7.25 -18.41
N TRP A 325 -1.79 -6.17 -18.68
CA TRP A 325 -1.43 -5.79 -20.04
C TRP A 325 -0.51 -6.82 -20.69
N GLU A 326 0.42 -7.36 -19.95
CA GLU A 326 1.32 -8.43 -20.37
C GLU A 326 0.55 -9.72 -20.72
N GLN A 327 -0.43 -10.10 -19.89
CA GLN A 327 -1.30 -11.26 -20.16
C GLN A 327 -2.26 -11.06 -21.32
N THR A 328 -2.68 -9.81 -21.59
CA THR A 328 -3.56 -9.50 -22.72
C THR A 328 -2.80 -9.19 -24.02
N GLY A 329 -1.47 -9.36 -24.01
CA GLY A 329 -0.65 -9.09 -25.20
C GLY A 329 -0.52 -7.61 -25.53
N ILE A 330 -0.86 -6.74 -24.63
CA ILE A 330 -0.64 -5.29 -24.81
C ILE A 330 0.82 -5.01 -24.52
N THR A 331 1.64 -5.14 -25.57
CA THR A 331 3.04 -4.74 -25.56
C THR A 331 3.24 -3.59 -26.55
N GLY A 332 3.94 -2.58 -26.17
CA GLY A 332 4.18 -1.42 -27.02
C GLY A 332 4.87 -0.29 -26.26
N LYS A 333 5.22 0.76 -26.96
CA LYS A 333 5.96 1.90 -26.37
C LYS A 333 5.36 2.44 -25.09
N LEU A 334 4.04 2.40 -24.94
CA LEU A 334 3.38 2.82 -23.70
C LEU A 334 3.61 1.82 -22.56
N TYR A 335 3.51 0.53 -22.86
CA TYR A 335 3.81 -0.52 -21.86
C TYR A 335 5.27 -0.37 -21.38
N GLU A 336 6.21 -0.27 -22.31
CA GLU A 336 7.64 -0.10 -22.00
C GLU A 336 7.91 1.16 -21.18
N GLN A 337 7.24 2.26 -21.50
CA GLN A 337 7.40 3.49 -20.74
C GLN A 337 6.82 3.42 -19.35
N ILE A 338 5.66 2.82 -19.20
CA ILE A 338 5.06 2.61 -17.87
C ILE A 338 5.86 1.57 -17.10
N ARG A 339 6.34 0.54 -17.78
CA ARG A 339 7.22 -0.46 -17.19
C ARG A 339 8.52 0.15 -16.70
N GLY A 340 9.20 0.95 -17.54
CA GLY A 340 10.43 1.61 -17.12
C GLY A 340 10.23 2.62 -15.97
N LYS A 341 9.08 3.30 -15.91
CA LYS A 341 8.75 4.16 -14.77
C LYS A 341 8.42 3.37 -13.52
N TYR A 342 7.74 2.25 -13.68
CA TYR A 342 7.48 1.34 -12.58
C TYR A 342 8.79 0.77 -12.01
N ASP A 343 9.72 0.34 -12.86
CA ASP A 343 11.02 -0.17 -12.44
C ASP A 343 11.87 0.93 -11.76
N MET A 344 11.79 2.18 -12.25
CA MET A 344 12.41 3.33 -11.56
C MET A 344 11.77 3.60 -10.20
N ALA A 345 10.44 3.56 -10.12
CA ALA A 345 9.72 3.76 -8.87
C ALA A 345 9.99 2.65 -7.85
N ILE A 346 10.16 1.41 -8.31
CA ILE A 346 10.64 0.30 -7.47
C ILE A 346 12.04 0.58 -6.94
N ASN A 347 12.95 1.04 -7.80
CA ASN A 347 14.30 1.37 -7.36
C ASN A 347 14.30 2.49 -6.31
N GLN A 348 13.51 3.54 -6.53
CA GLN A 348 13.35 4.62 -5.54
C GLN A 348 12.73 4.12 -4.22
N TYR A 349 11.74 3.25 -4.32
CA TYR A 349 11.18 2.60 -3.14
C TYR A 349 12.24 1.76 -2.41
N ASN A 350 13.07 1.02 -3.14
CA ASN A 350 14.18 0.23 -2.60
C ASN A 350 15.22 1.11 -1.89
N GLU A 351 15.55 2.26 -2.48
CA GLU A 351 16.45 3.24 -1.85
C GLU A 351 15.86 3.82 -0.56
N ALA A 352 14.58 4.17 -0.58
CA ALA A 352 13.89 4.69 0.60
C ALA A 352 13.82 3.66 1.73
N CYS A 353 13.63 2.39 1.41
CA CYS A 353 13.70 1.32 2.39
C CYS A 353 15.12 1.09 2.94
N ALA A 354 16.12 1.21 2.07
CA ALA A 354 17.51 1.17 2.53
C ALA A 354 17.81 2.33 3.49
N GLU A 355 17.25 3.52 3.22
CA GLU A 355 17.37 4.68 4.12
C GLU A 355 16.63 4.44 5.44
N TYR A 356 15.41 3.95 5.41
CA TYR A 356 14.67 3.56 6.61
C TYR A 356 15.46 2.58 7.48
N ASN A 357 16.06 1.55 6.87
CA ASN A 357 16.86 0.58 7.59
C ASN A 357 18.14 1.19 8.19
N ARG A 358 18.77 2.16 7.49
CA ARG A 358 19.90 2.92 8.05
C ARG A 358 19.46 3.70 9.28
N GLN A 359 18.34 4.40 9.19
CA GLN A 359 17.81 5.17 10.31
C GLN A 359 17.35 4.27 11.47
N LEU A 360 16.75 3.11 11.18
CA LEU A 360 16.39 2.11 12.19
C LEU A 360 17.63 1.58 12.92
N ASN A 361 18.71 1.30 12.19
CA ASN A 361 19.97 0.88 12.78
C ASN A 361 20.59 1.99 13.64
N ALA A 362 20.51 3.24 13.18
CA ALA A 362 20.97 4.39 13.95
C ALA A 362 20.15 4.58 15.23
N TYR A 363 18.84 4.40 15.14
CA TYR A 363 17.93 4.42 16.30
C TYR A 363 18.28 3.31 17.29
N ASN A 364 18.48 2.07 16.82
CA ASN A 364 18.84 0.95 17.68
C ASN A 364 20.20 1.14 18.35
N ALA A 365 21.17 1.70 17.60
CA ALA A 365 22.46 2.06 18.19
C ALA A 365 22.32 3.16 19.26
N GLY A 366 21.49 4.17 18.99
CA GLY A 366 21.15 5.21 19.96
C GLY A 366 20.47 4.65 21.21
N LEU A 367 19.55 3.70 21.04
CA LEU A 367 18.86 3.03 22.13
C LEU A 367 19.86 2.25 23.01
N GLN A 368 20.81 1.59 22.39
CA GLN A 368 21.87 0.88 23.12
C GLN A 368 22.79 1.85 23.87
N GLN A 369 23.11 2.99 23.25
CA GLN A 369 23.88 4.05 23.96
C GLN A 369 23.10 4.61 25.16
N TYR A 370 21.79 4.81 25.01
CA TYR A 370 20.92 5.22 26.10
C TYR A 370 20.92 4.21 27.25
N GLN A 371 20.75 2.92 26.94
CA GLN A 371 20.81 1.85 27.96
C GLN A 371 22.17 1.82 28.70
N ASN A 372 23.26 2.02 27.97
CA ASN A 372 24.57 2.11 28.57
C ASN A 372 24.74 3.35 29.48
N ALA A 373 24.10 4.47 29.09
CA ALA A 373 24.12 5.68 29.91
C ALA A 373 23.29 5.50 31.19
N VAL A 374 22.12 4.81 31.11
CA VAL A 374 21.33 4.40 32.27
C VAL A 374 22.20 3.59 33.26
N ALA A 375 22.92 2.57 32.74
CA ALA A 375 23.78 1.73 33.56
C ALA A 375 24.89 2.52 34.24
N ARG A 376 25.50 3.51 33.57
CA ARG A 376 26.52 4.39 34.16
C ARG A 376 25.93 5.30 35.24
N LEU A 377 24.71 5.80 35.05
CA LEU A 377 24.03 6.61 36.06
C LEU A 377 23.70 5.79 37.29
N ASP A 378 23.34 4.53 37.12
CA ASP A 378 23.09 3.62 38.22
C ASP A 378 24.38 3.33 39.03
N GLN A 379 25.53 3.10 38.36
CA GLN A 379 26.84 2.99 39.02
C GLN A 379 27.21 4.26 39.78
N GLY A 380 26.96 5.45 39.19
CA GLY A 380 27.17 6.73 39.86
C GLY A 380 26.28 6.88 41.10
N SER A 381 25.06 6.40 41.03
CA SER A 381 24.16 6.40 42.18
C SER A 381 24.58 5.46 43.31
N GLN A 382 25.17 4.31 42.97
CA GLN A 382 25.76 3.38 43.92
C GLN A 382 26.99 3.97 44.62
N ALA A 383 27.87 4.65 43.87
CA ALA A 383 29.02 5.33 44.44
C ALA A 383 28.61 6.47 45.39
N TYR A 384 27.55 7.20 45.03
CA TYR A 384 26.96 8.24 45.90
C TYR A 384 26.48 7.66 47.22
N ARG A 385 25.78 6.52 47.20
CA ARG A 385 25.31 5.82 48.42
C ARG A 385 26.50 5.45 49.32
N SER A 386 27.53 4.86 48.72
CA SER A 386 28.72 4.44 49.46
C SER A 386 29.41 5.63 50.15
N ASN A 387 29.49 6.78 49.46
CA ASN A 387 30.07 8.00 50.07
C ASN A 387 29.19 8.57 51.20
N ALA A 388 27.86 8.45 51.06
CA ALA A 388 26.95 8.85 52.13
C ALA A 388 27.08 7.97 53.38
N ASP A 389 27.27 6.65 53.21
CA ASP A 389 27.50 5.73 54.30
C ASP A 389 28.83 6.02 55.03
N ASN A 390 29.88 6.36 54.29
CA ASN A 390 31.16 6.73 54.88
C ASN A 390 31.05 8.03 55.70
N LEU A 391 30.29 8.99 55.24
CA LEU A 391 30.01 10.24 55.95
C LEU A 391 29.21 9.97 57.26
N ALA A 392 28.27 9.03 57.21
CA ALA A 392 27.52 8.61 58.36
C ALA A 392 28.40 7.92 59.39
N GLN A 393 29.38 7.13 58.96
CA GLN A 393 30.39 6.54 59.85
C GLN A 393 31.29 7.59 60.50
N ALA A 394 31.72 8.58 59.74
CA ALA A 394 32.56 9.68 60.28
C ALA A 394 31.78 10.48 61.35
N SER A 395 30.48 10.77 61.11
CA SER A 395 29.60 11.42 62.07
C SER A 395 29.49 10.58 63.36
N LYS A 396 29.45 9.26 63.25
CA LYS A 396 29.40 8.35 64.41
C LYS A 396 30.68 8.40 65.24
N GLN A 397 31.86 8.46 64.60
CA GLN A 397 33.16 8.60 65.29
C GLN A 397 33.28 9.92 66.05
N ILE A 398 32.65 10.98 65.50
CA ILE A 398 32.57 12.28 66.18
C ILE A 398 31.78 12.16 67.46
N ALA A 399 30.60 11.47 67.40
CA ALA A 399 29.73 11.25 68.56
C ALA A 399 30.45 10.42 69.62
N GLU A 400 31.29 9.46 69.23
CA GLU A 400 32.09 8.63 70.18
C GLU A 400 33.14 9.48 70.91
N LYS A 401 33.86 10.34 70.18
CA LYS A 401 34.86 11.26 70.78
C LYS A 401 34.22 12.30 71.72
N GLN A 402 32.99 12.78 71.41
CA GLN A 402 32.20 13.64 72.27
C GLN A 402 31.87 12.97 73.62
N ASN A 403 31.70 11.66 73.63
CA ASN A 403 31.43 10.92 74.81
C ASN A 403 32.64 10.83 75.74
N GLU A 404 33.84 10.63 75.19
CA GLU A 404 35.07 10.66 75.90
C GLU A 404 35.31 12.02 76.54
N LEU A 405 35.09 13.09 75.85
CA LEU A 405 35.21 14.46 76.33
C LEU A 405 34.24 14.73 77.48
N GLY A 406 32.98 14.23 77.34
CA GLY A 406 31.99 14.33 78.43
C GLY A 406 32.49 13.68 79.80
N LYS A 407 33.16 12.54 79.68
CA LYS A 407 33.74 11.87 80.84
C LYS A 407 34.87 12.63 81.52
N ALA A 408 35.73 13.28 80.66
CA ALA A 408 36.84 14.08 81.19
C ALA A 408 36.37 15.39 81.91
N VAL A 409 35.31 16.03 81.37
CA VAL A 409 34.70 17.25 81.95
C VAL A 409 33.84 16.90 83.18
N SER A 410 33.31 15.69 83.27
CA SER A 410 32.57 15.18 84.45
C SER A 410 33.41 15.03 85.68
N GLN A 411 34.67 14.86 85.54
CA GLN A 411 35.57 14.70 86.64
C GLN A 411 35.99 16.02 87.35
N ALA A 412 35.75 17.19 86.68
CA ALA A 412 36.25 18.50 87.23
C ALA A 412 35.24 19.32 88.05
N GLY A 413 34.07 18.83 88.31
CA GLY A 413 33.16 19.47 89.26
C GLY A 413 31.66 19.06 89.01
N LYS A 414 30.93 18.69 89.97
CA LYS A 414 29.53 18.15 89.84
C LYS A 414 28.57 19.09 89.13
N GLN A 415 28.69 20.42 89.32
CA GLN A 415 27.78 21.35 88.66
C GLN A 415 28.06 21.55 87.19
N VAL A 416 29.35 21.60 86.78
CA VAL A 416 29.75 21.78 85.38
C VAL A 416 29.50 20.49 84.59
N ALA A 417 29.72 19.31 85.30
CA ALA A 417 29.57 18.00 84.73
C ALA A 417 28.16 17.71 84.20
N ASP A 418 27.10 18.17 84.91
CA ASP A 418 25.68 17.96 84.51
C ASP A 418 25.33 18.82 83.24
N GLY A 419 25.78 20.10 83.21
CA GLY A 419 25.58 20.93 81.99
C GLY A 419 26.29 20.43 80.78
N VAL A 420 27.60 20.01 80.97
CA VAL A 420 28.40 19.43 79.88
C VAL A 420 27.77 18.10 79.38
N THR A 421 27.28 17.29 80.36
CA THR A 421 26.62 16.01 80.00
C THR A 421 25.38 16.21 79.19
N GLN A 422 24.52 17.26 79.52
CA GLN A 422 23.38 17.61 78.77
C GLN A 422 23.72 18.10 77.35
N LEU A 423 24.80 18.90 77.20
CA LEU A 423 25.29 19.38 75.92
C LEU A 423 25.79 18.21 75.03
N ILE A 424 26.58 17.30 75.63
CA ILE A 424 27.06 16.08 74.95
C ILE A 424 25.88 15.22 74.50
N GLN A 425 24.85 15.09 75.38
CA GLN A 425 23.65 14.29 75.01
C GLN A 425 22.93 14.98 73.85
N GLY A 426 22.70 16.32 73.94
CA GLY A 426 22.10 17.10 72.85
C GLY A 426 22.88 16.96 71.54
N GLN A 427 24.26 17.02 71.61
CA GLN A 427 25.04 16.83 70.38
C GLN A 427 24.87 15.38 69.81
N ARG A 428 24.86 14.38 70.64
CA ARG A 428 24.62 13.00 70.19
C ARG A 428 23.25 12.83 69.53
N ASP A 429 22.24 13.44 70.11
CA ASP A 429 20.90 13.38 69.56
C ASP A 429 20.85 14.07 68.20
N ILE A 430 21.55 15.22 68.05
CA ILE A 430 21.76 15.92 66.79
C ILE A 430 22.52 15.05 65.76
N ASP A 431 23.68 14.46 66.18
CA ASP A 431 24.50 13.64 65.32
C ASP A 431 23.74 12.40 64.80
N LYS A 432 22.96 11.79 65.71
CA LYS A 432 22.07 10.70 65.34
C LYS A 432 20.97 11.15 64.39
N ALA A 433 20.33 12.28 64.63
CA ALA A 433 19.34 12.85 63.76
C ALA A 433 19.92 13.22 62.39
N GLU A 434 21.17 13.80 62.37
CA GLU A 434 21.88 14.14 61.15
C GLU A 434 22.25 12.88 60.35
N THR A 435 22.71 11.83 61.03
CA THR A 435 23.04 10.53 60.41
C THR A 435 21.79 9.91 59.75
N GLU A 436 20.66 9.95 60.47
CA GLU A 436 19.39 9.43 59.97
C GLU A 436 18.90 10.30 58.79
N TYR A 437 19.01 11.64 58.89
CA TYR A 437 18.68 12.56 57.79
C TYR A 437 19.57 12.30 56.58
N GLN A 438 20.86 12.16 56.70
CA GLN A 438 21.78 11.92 55.58
C GLN A 438 21.47 10.56 54.92
N SER A 439 21.14 9.54 55.70
CA SER A 439 20.73 8.24 55.17
C SER A 439 19.44 8.34 54.34
N LYS A 440 18.43 9.04 54.87
CA LYS A 440 17.14 9.25 54.17
C LYS A 440 17.32 10.15 52.94
N LEU A 441 18.17 11.18 53.05
CA LEU A 441 18.52 12.06 51.91
C LEU A 441 19.25 11.26 50.82
N ALA A 442 20.18 10.40 51.18
CA ALA A 442 20.87 9.55 50.23
C ALA A 442 19.90 8.58 49.50
N GLU A 443 18.97 7.95 50.26
CA GLU A 443 17.96 7.07 49.67
C GLU A 443 17.02 7.85 48.74
N PHE A 444 16.51 9.00 49.19
CA PHE A 444 15.65 9.86 48.37
C PHE A 444 16.35 10.30 47.09
N ASN A 445 17.59 10.79 47.17
CA ASN A 445 18.32 11.23 45.98
C ASN A 445 18.71 10.10 45.03
N ALA A 446 18.83 8.86 45.54
CA ALA A 446 18.99 7.68 44.69
C ALA A 446 17.68 7.29 43.95
N GLN A 447 16.55 7.45 44.60
CA GLN A 447 15.23 7.07 44.02
C GLN A 447 14.59 8.19 43.18
N LYS A 448 14.81 9.45 43.53
CA LYS A 448 14.24 10.63 42.87
C LYS A 448 14.44 10.63 41.37
N PRO A 449 15.65 10.41 40.80
CA PRO A 449 15.88 10.40 39.36
C PRO A 449 15.04 9.38 38.62
N GLU A 450 14.97 8.19 39.16
CA GLU A 450 14.18 7.12 38.54
C GLU A 450 12.68 7.41 38.62
N ALA A 451 12.21 8.02 39.71
CA ALA A 451 10.82 8.44 39.86
C ALA A 451 10.49 9.57 38.87
N GLU A 452 11.32 10.60 38.77
CA GLU A 452 11.16 11.71 37.81
C GLU A 452 11.18 11.24 36.36
N ARG A 453 12.09 10.31 36.03
CA ARG A 453 12.12 9.70 34.69
C ARG A 453 10.84 8.94 34.38
N LYS A 454 10.33 8.14 35.32
CA LYS A 454 9.06 7.40 35.14
C LYS A 454 7.88 8.33 34.97
N ILE A 455 7.83 9.41 35.76
CA ILE A 455 6.79 10.45 35.67
C ILE A 455 6.84 11.12 34.32
N SER A 456 8.01 11.60 33.89
CA SER A 456 8.19 12.27 32.60
C SER A 456 7.83 11.37 31.42
N GLU A 457 8.25 10.10 31.46
CA GLU A 457 7.88 9.13 30.42
C GLU A 457 6.36 8.88 30.40
N ALA A 458 5.73 8.72 31.57
CA ALA A 458 4.28 8.56 31.66
C ALA A 458 3.53 9.80 31.14
N GLU A 459 3.98 11.01 31.48
CA GLU A 459 3.40 12.26 30.93
C GLU A 459 3.52 12.34 29.42
N ARG A 460 4.69 11.98 28.86
CA ARG A 460 4.89 11.91 27.43
C ARG A 460 3.94 10.92 26.77
N GLN A 461 3.77 9.73 27.36
CA GLN A 461 2.84 8.73 26.84
C GLN A 461 1.38 9.20 26.91
N ILE A 462 1.02 9.91 27.98
CA ILE A 462 -0.31 10.54 28.10
C ILE A 462 -0.54 11.55 26.98
N THR A 463 0.41 12.47 26.75
CA THR A 463 0.31 13.48 25.68
C THR A 463 0.16 12.82 24.31
N LEU A 464 0.98 11.80 24.00
CA LEU A 464 0.87 11.06 22.74
C LEU A 464 -0.47 10.34 22.60
N ALA A 465 -1.02 9.83 23.71
CA ALA A 465 -2.32 9.17 23.69
C ALA A 465 -3.47 10.18 23.50
N GLU A 466 -3.38 11.38 24.07
CA GLU A 466 -4.33 12.47 23.87
C GLU A 466 -4.32 12.96 22.42
N GLU A 467 -3.16 13.22 21.85
CA GLU A 467 -3.00 13.58 20.43
C GLU A 467 -3.59 12.50 19.50
N LYS A 468 -3.37 11.24 19.81
CA LYS A 468 -3.96 10.13 19.05
C LYS A 468 -5.49 10.09 19.13
N ILE A 469 -6.08 10.41 20.30
CA ILE A 469 -7.55 10.48 20.45
C ILE A 469 -8.11 11.69 19.69
N ASP A 470 -7.44 12.83 19.75
CA ASP A 470 -7.91 14.04 19.06
C ASP A 470 -7.85 13.87 17.54
N ASN A 471 -6.84 13.20 17.05
CA ASN A 471 -6.66 12.85 15.63
C ASN A 471 -7.41 11.56 15.21
N LEU A 472 -8.24 10.98 16.09
CA LEU A 472 -9.01 9.79 15.77
C LEU A 472 -10.04 10.11 14.68
N THR A 473 -9.86 9.53 13.52
CA THR A 473 -10.84 9.61 12.43
C THR A 473 -12.03 8.69 12.70
N VAL A 474 -13.19 9.05 12.17
CA VAL A 474 -14.39 8.20 12.27
C VAL A 474 -14.08 6.85 11.64
N PRO A 475 -14.34 5.72 12.33
CA PRO A 475 -14.19 4.41 11.75
C PRO A 475 -14.92 4.26 10.42
N ALA A 476 -14.23 3.78 9.41
CA ALA A 476 -14.81 3.52 8.11
C ALA A 476 -14.97 2.00 7.90
N TYR A 477 -16.17 1.60 7.48
CA TYR A 477 -16.46 0.22 7.10
C TYR A 477 -16.55 0.15 5.58
N SER A 478 -15.66 -0.59 4.96
CA SER A 478 -15.69 -0.84 3.51
C SER A 478 -16.29 -2.21 3.25
N VAL A 479 -17.47 -2.22 2.63
CA VAL A 479 -18.14 -3.42 2.14
C VAL A 479 -17.91 -3.50 0.65
N SER A 480 -17.16 -4.50 0.21
CA SER A 480 -16.73 -4.65 -1.18
C SER A 480 -17.11 -6.03 -1.70
N GLY A 481 -17.56 -6.10 -2.93
CA GLY A 481 -17.66 -7.35 -3.68
C GLY A 481 -16.30 -7.78 -4.25
N ARG A 482 -16.27 -8.86 -5.00
CA ARG A 482 -15.04 -9.39 -5.64
C ARG A 482 -14.38 -8.40 -6.61
N ARG A 483 -15.13 -7.42 -7.12
CA ARG A 483 -14.64 -6.41 -8.07
C ARG A 483 -14.03 -5.18 -7.41
N GLU A 484 -14.26 -4.96 -6.12
CA GLU A 484 -13.98 -3.70 -5.43
C GLU A 484 -13.13 -3.88 -4.17
N GLY A 485 -12.80 -5.11 -3.80
CA GLY A 485 -12.03 -5.44 -2.60
C GLY A 485 -10.57 -5.01 -2.69
N LEU A 486 -9.89 -4.99 -1.57
CA LEU A 486 -8.47 -4.62 -1.44
C LEU A 486 -7.56 -5.39 -2.41
N THR A 487 -7.91 -6.63 -2.77
CA THR A 487 -7.14 -7.52 -3.64
C THR A 487 -7.77 -7.74 -5.01
N SER A 488 -8.93 -7.11 -5.28
CA SER A 488 -9.74 -7.38 -6.48
C SER A 488 -9.27 -6.66 -7.75
N GLN A 489 -8.25 -5.83 -7.67
CA GLN A 489 -7.73 -5.15 -8.85
C GLN A 489 -7.25 -6.14 -9.93
N GLY A 490 -6.70 -7.28 -9.52
CA GLY A 490 -6.38 -8.38 -10.40
C GLY A 490 -7.57 -8.87 -11.23
N TYR A 491 -8.71 -9.05 -10.61
CA TYR A 491 -9.95 -9.44 -11.28
C TYR A 491 -10.46 -8.38 -12.26
N ARG A 492 -10.44 -7.10 -11.87
CA ARG A 492 -10.87 -6.00 -12.75
C ARG A 492 -10.03 -5.88 -14.01
N VAL A 493 -8.71 -5.99 -13.88
CA VAL A 493 -7.83 -5.93 -15.04
C VAL A 493 -8.01 -7.14 -15.93
N TYR A 494 -8.21 -8.33 -15.35
CA TYR A 494 -8.54 -9.52 -16.13
C TYR A 494 -9.82 -9.35 -16.95
N MET A 495 -10.88 -8.74 -16.35
CA MET A 495 -12.12 -8.43 -17.06
C MET A 495 -11.92 -7.48 -18.23
N VAL A 496 -11.12 -6.41 -18.03
CA VAL A 496 -10.83 -5.46 -19.12
C VAL A 496 -10.11 -6.17 -20.27
N ILE A 497 -9.19 -7.06 -19.95
CA ILE A 497 -8.47 -7.88 -20.93
C ILE A 497 -9.42 -8.79 -21.68
N GLU A 498 -10.25 -9.53 -20.97
CA GLU A 498 -11.25 -10.42 -21.55
C GLU A 498 -12.14 -9.63 -22.52
N GLY A 499 -12.68 -8.48 -22.09
CA GLY A 499 -13.51 -7.63 -22.92
C GLY A 499 -12.81 -7.07 -24.17
N ILE A 500 -11.50 -6.81 -24.10
CA ILE A 500 -10.72 -6.39 -25.27
C ILE A 500 -10.54 -7.57 -26.23
N VAL A 501 -10.17 -8.75 -25.70
CA VAL A 501 -9.99 -9.97 -26.51
C VAL A 501 -11.32 -10.37 -27.16
N ALA A 502 -12.44 -10.28 -26.43
CA ALA A 502 -13.77 -10.57 -26.96
C ALA A 502 -14.11 -9.64 -28.14
N LYS A 503 -13.92 -8.34 -28.01
CA LYS A 503 -14.17 -7.36 -29.10
C LYS A 503 -13.29 -7.63 -30.32
N LEU A 504 -12.05 -8.01 -30.13
CA LEU A 504 -11.16 -8.41 -31.24
C LEU A 504 -11.65 -9.69 -31.89
N ALA A 505 -12.09 -10.66 -31.08
CA ALA A 505 -12.66 -11.91 -31.58
C ALA A 505 -13.95 -11.74 -32.38
N ASP A 506 -14.74 -10.68 -32.13
CA ASP A 506 -15.95 -10.36 -32.91
C ASP A 506 -15.62 -9.75 -34.27
N ILE A 507 -14.58 -8.95 -34.38
CA ILE A 507 -14.28 -8.17 -35.60
C ILE A 507 -13.37 -8.94 -36.57
N PHE A 508 -12.29 -9.54 -36.09
CA PHE A 508 -11.28 -10.18 -36.96
C PHE A 508 -11.84 -11.33 -37.80
N PRO A 509 -12.68 -12.23 -37.31
CA PRO A 509 -13.21 -13.31 -38.11
C PRO A 509 -13.99 -12.83 -39.35
N ILE A 510 -14.74 -11.73 -39.25
CA ILE A 510 -15.51 -11.18 -40.36
C ILE A 510 -14.58 -10.88 -41.55
N PHE A 511 -13.47 -10.20 -41.32
CA PHE A 511 -12.47 -9.90 -42.34
C PHE A 511 -11.79 -11.15 -42.89
N LEU A 512 -11.42 -12.08 -42.02
CA LEU A 512 -10.75 -13.32 -42.44
C LEU A 512 -11.66 -14.20 -43.30
N TYR A 513 -12.92 -14.38 -42.91
CA TYR A 513 -13.86 -15.14 -43.71
C TYR A 513 -14.20 -14.45 -45.04
N PHE A 514 -14.25 -13.11 -45.05
CA PHE A 514 -14.43 -12.34 -46.30
C PHE A 514 -13.26 -12.56 -47.25
N VAL A 515 -12.00 -12.45 -46.75
CA VAL A 515 -10.79 -12.75 -47.54
C VAL A 515 -10.81 -14.21 -48.01
N ALA A 516 -11.15 -15.15 -47.15
CA ALA A 516 -11.27 -16.56 -47.53
C ALA A 516 -12.30 -16.79 -48.65
N ALA A 517 -13.48 -16.13 -48.58
CA ALA A 517 -14.48 -16.20 -49.62
C ALA A 517 -13.97 -15.63 -50.96
N LEU A 518 -13.25 -14.51 -50.94
CA LEU A 518 -12.67 -13.91 -52.15
C LEU A 518 -11.59 -14.82 -52.77
N VAL A 519 -10.71 -15.37 -51.94
CA VAL A 519 -9.67 -16.31 -52.40
C VAL A 519 -10.33 -17.55 -52.98
N THR A 520 -11.33 -18.11 -52.31
CA THR A 520 -12.08 -19.30 -52.79
C THR A 520 -12.76 -18.97 -54.11
N PHE A 521 -13.45 -17.86 -54.26
CA PHE A 521 -14.10 -17.46 -55.51
C PHE A 521 -13.09 -17.32 -56.65
N SER A 522 -11.91 -16.74 -56.42
CA SER A 522 -10.86 -16.59 -57.40
C SER A 522 -10.29 -17.95 -57.80
N THR A 523 -9.99 -18.83 -56.87
CA THR A 523 -9.43 -20.13 -57.08
C THR A 523 -10.43 -21.07 -57.78
N MET A 524 -11.70 -21.06 -57.34
CA MET A 524 -12.78 -21.81 -57.96
C MET A 524 -13.09 -21.31 -59.32
N GLY A 525 -13.07 -20.00 -59.52
CA GLY A 525 -13.25 -19.43 -60.86
C GLY A 525 -12.20 -19.93 -61.86
N ARG A 526 -10.93 -19.99 -61.46
CA ARG A 526 -9.84 -20.56 -62.29
C ARG A 526 -10.03 -22.05 -62.48
N MET A 527 -10.33 -22.85 -61.46
CA MET A 527 -10.57 -24.27 -61.56
C MET A 527 -11.73 -24.59 -62.51
N VAL A 528 -12.85 -23.80 -62.43
CA VAL A 528 -13.98 -23.95 -63.34
C VAL A 528 -13.60 -23.60 -64.80
N ASP A 529 -12.80 -22.54 -65.00
CA ASP A 529 -12.26 -22.18 -66.30
C ASP A 529 -11.36 -23.27 -66.88
N GLU A 530 -10.46 -23.86 -66.10
CA GLU A 530 -9.57 -24.97 -66.50
C GLU A 530 -10.36 -26.25 -66.81
N GLU A 531 -11.40 -26.54 -66.04
CA GLU A 531 -12.25 -27.73 -66.22
C GLU A 531 -13.43 -27.51 -67.15
N ARG A 532 -13.44 -26.39 -67.89
CA ARG A 532 -14.54 -25.95 -68.76
C ARG A 532 -14.88 -27.00 -69.82
N THR A 533 -13.86 -27.56 -70.51
CA THR A 533 -14.03 -28.56 -71.55
C THR A 533 -14.62 -29.87 -70.97
N ASN A 534 -14.08 -30.34 -69.83
CA ASN A 534 -14.64 -31.52 -69.15
C ASN A 534 -16.07 -31.29 -68.69
N SER A 535 -16.41 -30.12 -68.17
CA SER A 535 -17.74 -29.72 -67.76
C SER A 535 -18.70 -29.67 -69.02
N GLY A 536 -18.18 -29.15 -70.14
CA GLY A 536 -18.89 -29.14 -71.40
C GLY A 536 -19.17 -30.57 -71.93
N THR A 537 -18.23 -31.47 -71.83
CA THR A 537 -18.39 -32.87 -72.19
C THR A 537 -19.46 -33.56 -71.40
N LEU A 538 -19.43 -33.38 -70.04
CA LEU A 538 -20.45 -33.95 -69.17
C LEU A 538 -21.84 -33.45 -69.50
N LYS A 539 -22.01 -32.14 -69.76
CA LYS A 539 -23.26 -31.54 -70.19
C LYS A 539 -23.73 -32.08 -71.54
N ALA A 540 -22.78 -32.30 -72.45
CA ALA A 540 -23.12 -32.89 -73.77
C ALA A 540 -23.55 -34.39 -73.67
N LEU A 541 -23.09 -35.11 -72.67
CA LEU A 541 -23.51 -36.45 -72.30
C LEU A 541 -24.87 -36.50 -71.57
N GLY A 542 -25.53 -35.32 -71.32
CA GLY A 542 -26.83 -35.24 -70.66
C GLY A 542 -26.81 -34.96 -69.17
N TYR A 543 -25.68 -34.75 -68.52
CA TYR A 543 -25.64 -34.40 -67.10
C TYR A 543 -26.21 -33.02 -66.88
N GLY A 544 -26.98 -32.87 -65.80
CA GLY A 544 -27.59 -31.60 -65.40
C GLY A 544 -26.58 -30.59 -64.90
N ASN A 545 -26.90 -29.32 -64.88
CA ASN A 545 -26.06 -28.29 -64.33
C ASN A 545 -25.72 -28.55 -62.85
N ALA A 546 -26.67 -29.11 -62.08
CA ALA A 546 -26.50 -29.46 -60.68
C ALA A 546 -25.42 -30.53 -60.50
N ASP A 547 -25.43 -31.55 -61.38
CA ASP A 547 -24.48 -32.69 -61.30
C ASP A 547 -23.06 -32.26 -61.58
N VAL A 548 -22.88 -31.38 -62.58
CA VAL A 548 -21.55 -30.80 -62.92
C VAL A 548 -21.11 -29.82 -61.86
N MET A 549 -22.04 -29.03 -61.29
CA MET A 549 -21.75 -28.11 -60.17
C MET A 549 -21.34 -28.87 -58.89
N LEU A 550 -21.88 -30.06 -58.69
CA LEU A 550 -21.65 -30.87 -57.49
C LEU A 550 -20.12 -31.10 -57.23
N LYS A 551 -19.37 -31.33 -58.30
CA LYS A 551 -17.91 -31.52 -58.27
C LYS A 551 -17.22 -30.35 -57.58
N PHE A 552 -17.56 -29.09 -57.99
CA PHE A 552 -16.90 -27.87 -57.44
C PHE A 552 -17.43 -27.58 -56.04
N THR A 553 -18.70 -27.81 -55.78
CA THR A 553 -19.34 -27.62 -54.47
C THR A 553 -18.76 -28.59 -53.45
N VAL A 554 -18.61 -29.92 -53.83
CA VAL A 554 -18.00 -30.91 -52.94
C VAL A 554 -16.54 -30.61 -52.67
N TYR A 555 -15.80 -30.10 -53.67
CA TYR A 555 -14.44 -29.68 -53.46
C TYR A 555 -14.36 -28.56 -52.43
N GLY A 556 -15.14 -27.51 -52.58
CA GLY A 556 -15.24 -26.37 -51.65
C GLY A 556 -15.69 -26.81 -50.24
N PHE A 557 -16.68 -27.72 -50.19
CA PHE A 557 -17.15 -28.29 -48.91
C PHE A 557 -16.06 -29.16 -48.22
N ALA A 558 -15.38 -30.05 -48.96
CA ALA A 558 -14.33 -30.90 -48.38
C ALA A 558 -13.13 -30.08 -47.91
N ALA A 559 -12.65 -29.13 -48.73
CA ALA A 559 -11.57 -28.26 -48.36
C ALA A 559 -11.87 -27.40 -47.14
N SER A 560 -13.07 -26.80 -47.11
CA SER A 560 -13.46 -25.98 -45.96
C SER A 560 -13.70 -26.79 -44.69
N THR A 561 -14.23 -28.00 -44.83
CA THR A 561 -14.43 -28.92 -43.70
C THR A 561 -13.07 -29.35 -43.10
N LEU A 562 -12.13 -29.78 -43.93
CA LEU A 562 -10.77 -30.17 -43.48
C LEU A 562 -10.05 -28.97 -42.85
N GLY A 563 -10.10 -27.82 -43.50
CA GLY A 563 -9.52 -26.58 -42.95
C GLY A 563 -10.13 -26.17 -41.62
N THR A 564 -11.45 -26.29 -41.49
CA THR A 564 -12.14 -25.98 -40.23
C THR A 564 -11.82 -26.99 -39.15
N CYS A 565 -11.71 -28.29 -39.47
CA CYS A 565 -11.29 -29.27 -38.46
C CYS A 565 -9.91 -28.94 -37.88
N ILE A 566 -8.96 -28.63 -38.75
CA ILE A 566 -7.60 -28.21 -38.31
C ILE A 566 -7.69 -26.88 -37.52
N GLY A 567 -8.47 -25.91 -38.02
CA GLY A 567 -8.66 -24.62 -37.37
C GLY A 567 -9.36 -24.73 -36.00
N VAL A 568 -10.36 -25.58 -35.86
CA VAL A 568 -11.03 -25.86 -34.59
C VAL A 568 -10.10 -26.54 -33.61
N LEU A 569 -9.30 -27.51 -34.06
CA LEU A 569 -8.29 -28.17 -33.22
C LEU A 569 -7.26 -27.13 -32.70
N ALA A 570 -6.70 -26.35 -33.59
CA ALA A 570 -5.73 -25.31 -33.22
C ALA A 570 -6.37 -24.20 -32.36
N GLY A 571 -7.61 -23.79 -32.68
CA GLY A 571 -8.35 -22.76 -31.96
C GLY A 571 -8.77 -23.16 -30.55
N HIS A 572 -9.04 -24.44 -30.30
CA HIS A 572 -9.40 -24.93 -28.97
C HIS A 572 -8.19 -25.40 -28.14
N THR A 573 -7.03 -25.55 -28.72
CA THR A 573 -5.82 -26.04 -28.02
C THR A 573 -4.69 -25.03 -28.08
N LEU A 574 -4.14 -24.77 -29.26
CA LEU A 574 -2.93 -23.96 -29.41
C LEU A 574 -3.15 -22.49 -29.07
N LEU A 575 -4.22 -21.86 -29.58
CA LEU A 575 -4.49 -20.44 -29.34
C LEU A 575 -4.75 -20.10 -27.87
N PRO A 576 -5.60 -20.84 -27.14
CA PRO A 576 -5.78 -20.60 -25.71
C PRO A 576 -4.49 -20.74 -24.91
N LEU A 577 -3.64 -21.72 -25.26
CA LEU A 577 -2.33 -21.90 -24.62
C LEU A 577 -1.39 -20.74 -24.88
N ILE A 578 -1.33 -20.24 -26.12
CA ILE A 578 -0.49 -19.07 -26.47
C ILE A 578 -0.98 -17.82 -25.71
N VAL A 579 -2.29 -17.56 -25.75
CA VAL A 579 -2.90 -16.42 -25.08
C VAL A 579 -2.66 -16.49 -23.58
N ALA A 580 -2.90 -17.65 -22.98
CA ALA A 580 -2.66 -17.83 -21.55
C ALA A 580 -1.20 -17.63 -21.17
N HIS A 581 -0.28 -18.21 -21.94
CA HIS A 581 1.14 -18.03 -21.67
C HIS A 581 1.56 -16.57 -21.80
N ALA A 582 1.04 -15.84 -22.78
CA ALA A 582 1.31 -14.42 -22.95
C ALA A 582 0.82 -13.57 -21.76
N TYR A 583 -0.28 -13.99 -21.14
CA TYR A 583 -0.90 -13.24 -20.04
C TYR A 583 -0.58 -13.81 -18.65
N SER A 584 -0.11 -15.05 -18.54
CA SER A 584 0.11 -15.73 -17.26
C SER A 584 1.19 -15.09 -16.40
N ALA A 585 2.18 -14.41 -17.00
CA ALA A 585 3.30 -13.82 -16.27
C ALA A 585 2.88 -12.77 -15.21
N GLY A 586 1.71 -12.17 -15.37
CA GLY A 586 1.16 -11.16 -14.45
C GLY A 586 0.08 -11.66 -13.49
N PHE A 587 -0.28 -12.98 -13.55
CA PHE A 587 -1.36 -13.54 -12.72
C PHE A 587 -0.96 -14.87 -12.09
N THR A 588 -1.47 -15.13 -10.89
CA THR A 588 -1.37 -16.41 -10.20
C THR A 588 -2.60 -17.26 -10.51
N MET A 589 -2.73 -17.67 -11.80
CA MET A 589 -3.83 -18.54 -12.20
C MET A 589 -3.50 -20.00 -12.04
N PRO A 590 -4.50 -20.86 -11.79
CA PRO A 590 -4.36 -22.30 -11.96
C PRO A 590 -4.12 -22.63 -13.43
N ASP A 591 -3.81 -23.91 -13.71
CA ASP A 591 -3.61 -24.38 -15.06
C ASP A 591 -4.85 -24.14 -15.92
N ILE A 592 -4.61 -23.84 -17.19
CA ILE A 592 -5.68 -23.54 -18.15
C ILE A 592 -6.61 -24.73 -18.31
N MET A 593 -7.90 -24.48 -18.18
CA MET A 593 -8.94 -25.44 -18.53
C MET A 593 -9.33 -25.26 -20.00
N LEU A 594 -8.88 -26.15 -20.85
CA LEU A 594 -9.32 -26.18 -22.24
C LEU A 594 -10.76 -26.72 -22.32
N LYS A 595 -11.72 -25.84 -22.58
CA LYS A 595 -13.12 -26.21 -22.78
C LYS A 595 -13.43 -26.23 -24.27
N PHE A 596 -14.15 -27.30 -24.71
CA PHE A 596 -14.71 -27.35 -26.04
C PHE A 596 -16.03 -26.53 -26.08
N HIS A 597 -16.15 -25.61 -27.05
CA HIS A 597 -17.31 -24.74 -27.22
C HIS A 597 -18.12 -25.16 -28.45
N PRO A 598 -19.13 -26.04 -28.32
CA PRO A 598 -19.85 -26.62 -29.47
C PRO A 598 -20.56 -25.54 -30.31
N TRP A 599 -21.16 -24.53 -29.69
CA TRP A 599 -21.85 -23.47 -30.40
C TRP A 599 -20.93 -22.65 -31.29
N ILE A 600 -19.75 -22.25 -30.76
CA ILE A 600 -18.74 -21.50 -31.52
C ILE A 600 -18.18 -22.37 -32.64
N THR A 601 -17.95 -23.66 -32.37
CA THR A 601 -17.51 -24.62 -33.36
C THR A 601 -18.52 -24.77 -34.50
N MET A 602 -19.83 -24.88 -34.19
CA MET A 602 -20.90 -24.96 -35.21
C MET A 602 -20.95 -23.67 -36.02
N ALA A 603 -20.82 -22.49 -35.38
CA ALA A 603 -20.79 -21.21 -36.10
C ALA A 603 -19.56 -21.12 -37.02
N ALA A 604 -18.39 -21.61 -36.58
CA ALA A 604 -17.18 -21.64 -37.42
C ALA A 604 -17.35 -22.54 -38.65
N PHE A 605 -17.93 -23.74 -38.52
CA PHE A 605 -18.28 -24.61 -39.66
C PHE A 605 -19.28 -23.94 -40.61
N ALA A 606 -20.35 -23.33 -40.08
CA ALA A 606 -21.33 -22.64 -40.88
C ALA A 606 -20.69 -21.50 -41.69
N LEU A 607 -19.90 -20.65 -41.04
CA LEU A 607 -19.21 -19.56 -41.72
C LEU A 607 -18.17 -20.06 -42.75
N ALA A 608 -17.45 -21.11 -42.46
CA ALA A 608 -16.49 -21.72 -43.37
C ALA A 608 -17.19 -22.29 -44.59
N TRP A 609 -18.28 -23.04 -44.44
CA TRP A 609 -19.10 -23.53 -45.54
C TRP A 609 -19.68 -22.39 -46.38
N ILE A 610 -20.23 -21.35 -45.73
CA ILE A 610 -20.73 -20.16 -46.44
C ILE A 610 -19.61 -19.53 -47.26
N SER A 611 -18.45 -19.31 -46.67
CA SER A 611 -17.30 -18.63 -47.32
C SER A 611 -16.64 -19.45 -48.43
N ALA A 612 -16.79 -20.78 -48.45
CA ALA A 612 -16.21 -21.66 -49.46
C ALA A 612 -17.24 -22.19 -50.47
N VAL A 613 -18.39 -22.71 -49.99
CA VAL A 613 -19.39 -23.34 -50.85
C VAL A 613 -20.16 -22.34 -51.69
N VAL A 614 -20.52 -21.20 -51.09
CA VAL A 614 -21.27 -20.17 -51.83
C VAL A 614 -20.42 -19.56 -52.95
N PRO A 615 -19.18 -19.13 -52.73
CA PRO A 615 -18.32 -18.67 -53.80
C PRO A 615 -18.03 -19.72 -54.86
N ALA A 616 -17.81 -21.00 -54.49
CA ALA A 616 -17.61 -22.12 -55.42
C ALA A 616 -18.87 -22.32 -56.30
N TRP A 617 -20.06 -22.33 -55.68
CA TRP A 617 -21.32 -22.42 -56.35
C TRP A 617 -21.57 -21.27 -57.32
N LEU A 618 -21.29 -20.01 -56.86
CA LEU A 618 -21.42 -18.83 -57.72
C LEU A 618 -20.47 -18.86 -58.90
N ALA A 619 -19.21 -19.24 -58.70
CA ALA A 619 -18.23 -19.36 -59.76
C ALA A 619 -18.65 -20.40 -60.80
N ALA A 620 -19.03 -21.60 -60.34
CA ALA A 620 -19.45 -22.70 -61.21
C ALA A 620 -20.77 -22.34 -61.94
N SER A 621 -21.78 -21.79 -61.23
CA SER A 621 -23.06 -21.49 -61.82
C SER A 621 -22.99 -20.44 -62.94
N LYS A 622 -22.05 -19.49 -62.81
CA LYS A 622 -21.82 -18.48 -63.82
C LYS A 622 -21.33 -19.08 -65.14
N GLU A 623 -20.39 -20.03 -65.14
CA GLU A 623 -19.83 -20.64 -66.32
C GLU A 623 -20.76 -21.72 -66.89
N LEU A 624 -21.40 -22.51 -66.04
CA LEU A 624 -22.30 -23.60 -66.44
C LEU A 624 -23.66 -23.16 -66.99
N ARG A 625 -23.96 -21.84 -66.93
CA ARG A 625 -25.13 -21.27 -67.68
C ARG A 625 -24.94 -21.26 -69.19
N GLU A 626 -23.67 -21.40 -69.68
CA GLU A 626 -23.40 -21.50 -71.12
C GLU A 626 -23.87 -22.86 -71.71
N LYS A 627 -24.14 -22.85 -73.01
CA LYS A 627 -24.56 -24.04 -73.77
C LYS A 627 -23.39 -25.04 -73.83
N PRO A 628 -23.62 -26.35 -73.84
CA PRO A 628 -22.53 -27.36 -73.92
C PRO A 628 -21.56 -27.10 -75.09
N ALA A 629 -22.08 -26.74 -76.31
CA ALA A 629 -21.25 -26.48 -77.45
C ALA A 629 -20.29 -25.28 -77.23
N SER A 630 -20.69 -24.28 -76.44
CA SER A 630 -19.81 -23.15 -76.13
C SER A 630 -18.77 -23.42 -75.02
N LEU A 631 -19.07 -24.42 -74.17
CA LEU A 631 -18.14 -24.88 -73.14
C LEU A 631 -17.02 -25.73 -73.75
N LEU A 632 -17.26 -26.47 -74.84
CA LEU A 632 -16.27 -27.25 -75.53
C LEU A 632 -15.27 -26.42 -76.38
N LEU A 633 -15.64 -25.14 -76.65
CA LEU A 633 -14.76 -24.23 -77.37
C LEU A 633 -13.94 -23.36 -76.35
N PRO A 634 -12.69 -22.95 -76.71
CA PRO A 634 -11.96 -22.01 -75.96
C PRO A 634 -12.80 -20.75 -75.69
N LYS A 635 -12.68 -20.22 -74.49
CA LYS A 635 -13.45 -19.01 -74.07
C LYS A 635 -13.16 -17.86 -75.02
N PRO A 636 -14.15 -17.33 -75.72
CA PRO A 636 -13.89 -16.23 -76.64
C PRO A 636 -13.36 -15.05 -75.89
N PRO A 637 -12.40 -14.30 -76.38
CA PRO A 637 -11.89 -13.09 -75.74
C PRO A 637 -13.03 -12.13 -75.50
N ALA A 638 -13.13 -11.61 -74.27
CA ALA A 638 -14.16 -10.65 -73.91
C ALA A 638 -14.16 -9.47 -74.89
N LYS A 639 -15.38 -9.07 -75.35
CA LYS A 639 -15.55 -7.94 -76.26
C LYS A 639 -14.81 -6.69 -75.70
N GLY A 640 -13.93 -6.07 -76.50
CA GLY A 640 -13.17 -4.93 -76.11
C GLY A 640 -14.06 -3.71 -75.80
N SER A 641 -14.31 -3.51 -74.53
CA SER A 641 -14.95 -2.29 -74.04
C SER A 641 -13.82 -1.31 -73.66
N LYS A 642 -14.06 -0.02 -73.89
CA LYS A 642 -13.18 1.02 -73.36
C LYS A 642 -12.98 0.82 -71.86
N ILE A 643 -11.73 0.87 -71.43
CA ILE A 643 -11.37 0.75 -69.98
C ILE A 643 -11.47 2.13 -69.34
N LEU A 644 -11.61 2.16 -68.02
CA LEU A 644 -11.73 3.38 -67.23
C LEU A 644 -10.59 4.37 -67.49
N LEU A 645 -9.40 3.87 -67.70
CA LEU A 645 -8.20 4.69 -67.97
C LEU A 645 -8.28 5.40 -69.34
N GLU A 646 -9.00 4.84 -70.28
CA GLU A 646 -9.24 5.46 -71.60
C GLU A 646 -10.16 6.67 -71.54
N HIS A 647 -10.91 6.83 -70.45
CA HIS A 647 -11.75 8.00 -70.19
C HIS A 647 -10.95 9.18 -69.57
N PHE A 648 -9.67 8.96 -69.30
CA PHE A 648 -8.70 9.98 -68.88
C PHE A 648 -7.63 10.23 -69.94
N PRO A 649 -7.94 11.00 -70.97
CA PRO A 649 -7.07 11.22 -72.13
C PRO A 649 -5.66 11.72 -71.79
N PRO A 650 -5.44 12.62 -70.76
CA PRO A 650 -4.13 13.12 -70.44
C PRO A 650 -3.19 12.05 -69.94
N LEU A 651 -3.73 11.07 -69.17
CA LEU A 651 -2.95 9.96 -68.64
C LEU A 651 -2.75 8.87 -69.68
N TRP A 652 -3.83 8.55 -70.44
CA TRP A 652 -3.81 7.51 -71.48
C TRP A 652 -2.82 7.79 -72.59
N ASN A 653 -2.75 9.05 -73.05
CA ASN A 653 -1.88 9.45 -74.17
C ASN A 653 -0.40 9.41 -73.79
N ARG A 654 -0.06 9.56 -72.53
CA ARG A 654 1.35 9.48 -72.05
C ARG A 654 1.86 8.03 -71.87
N LEU A 655 1.00 7.03 -71.93
CA LEU A 655 1.36 5.63 -71.78
C LEU A 655 1.92 5.06 -73.08
N ASN A 656 3.03 4.33 -72.99
CA ASN A 656 3.62 3.58 -74.10
C ASN A 656 2.71 2.41 -74.51
N PHE A 657 2.89 1.86 -75.68
CA PHE A 657 2.11 0.74 -76.18
C PHE A 657 2.02 -0.43 -75.20
N THR A 658 3.17 -0.84 -74.63
CA THR A 658 3.24 -1.92 -73.66
C THR A 658 2.36 -1.61 -72.45
N HIS A 659 2.46 -0.42 -71.85
CA HIS A 659 1.60 0.00 -70.71
C HIS A 659 0.11 0.06 -71.08
N LYS A 660 -0.24 0.50 -72.30
CA LYS A 660 -1.61 0.47 -72.76
C LYS A 660 -2.17 -0.95 -72.89
N VAL A 661 -1.37 -1.90 -73.42
CA VAL A 661 -1.72 -3.29 -73.53
C VAL A 661 -1.85 -3.92 -72.12
N THR A 662 -0.90 -3.64 -71.24
CA THR A 662 -0.93 -4.13 -69.84
C THR A 662 -2.17 -3.61 -69.10
N ALA A 663 -2.46 -2.32 -69.21
CA ALA A 663 -3.65 -1.71 -68.63
C ALA A 663 -4.95 -2.36 -69.15
N ARG A 664 -5.04 -2.55 -70.49
CA ARG A 664 -6.18 -3.25 -71.10
C ARG A 664 -6.30 -4.68 -70.60
N ASN A 665 -5.24 -5.40 -70.41
CA ASN A 665 -5.24 -6.78 -69.92
C ASN A 665 -5.68 -6.83 -68.45
N ILE A 666 -5.19 -5.93 -67.59
CA ILE A 666 -5.61 -5.82 -66.21
C ILE A 666 -7.13 -5.54 -66.11
N PHE A 667 -7.61 -4.51 -66.82
CA PHE A 667 -9.00 -4.13 -66.74
C PHE A 667 -9.96 -5.02 -67.59
N ARG A 668 -9.46 -5.89 -68.42
CA ARG A 668 -10.22 -6.88 -69.16
C ARG A 668 -10.92 -7.88 -68.27
N TYR A 669 -10.21 -8.32 -67.20
CA TYR A 669 -10.77 -9.31 -66.25
C TYR A 669 -11.14 -8.59 -64.93
N LYS A 670 -12.05 -7.63 -64.99
CA LYS A 670 -12.49 -6.77 -63.83
C LYS A 670 -12.75 -7.54 -62.60
N THR A 671 -13.50 -8.67 -62.65
CA THR A 671 -13.78 -9.48 -61.50
C THR A 671 -12.55 -10.03 -60.83
N ARG A 672 -11.58 -10.56 -61.61
CA ARG A 672 -10.32 -11.11 -61.05
C ARG A 672 -9.42 -9.98 -60.51
N MET A 673 -9.37 -8.85 -61.20
CA MET A 673 -8.62 -7.67 -60.72
C MET A 673 -9.20 -7.18 -59.40
N PHE A 674 -10.53 -7.00 -59.25
CA PHE A 674 -11.14 -6.56 -58.01
C PHE A 674 -10.94 -7.56 -56.89
N MET A 675 -11.04 -8.87 -57.13
CA MET A 675 -10.79 -9.90 -56.12
C MET A 675 -9.36 -9.83 -55.58
N THR A 676 -8.37 -9.69 -56.48
CA THR A 676 -6.97 -9.57 -56.06
C THR A 676 -6.77 -8.27 -55.26
N ILE A 677 -7.34 -7.13 -55.73
CA ILE A 677 -7.27 -5.87 -55.02
C ILE A 677 -7.91 -6.01 -53.62
N PHE A 678 -9.13 -6.53 -53.51
CA PHE A 678 -9.82 -6.69 -52.24
C PHE A 678 -9.13 -7.71 -51.34
N GLY A 679 -8.58 -8.81 -51.86
CA GLY A 679 -7.83 -9.79 -51.07
C GLY A 679 -6.56 -9.18 -50.48
N VAL A 680 -5.77 -8.46 -51.27
CA VAL A 680 -4.60 -7.77 -50.82
C VAL A 680 -4.98 -6.63 -49.87
N CYS A 681 -6.00 -5.86 -50.19
CA CYS A 681 -6.51 -4.77 -49.36
C CYS A 681 -6.96 -5.31 -47.97
N GLY A 682 -7.68 -6.42 -47.91
CA GLY A 682 -8.06 -7.05 -46.65
C GLY A 682 -6.88 -7.50 -45.80
N ALA A 683 -5.91 -8.16 -46.41
CA ALA A 683 -4.70 -8.60 -45.70
C ALA A 683 -3.87 -7.40 -45.20
N VAL A 684 -3.66 -6.39 -46.04
CA VAL A 684 -2.92 -5.19 -45.68
C VAL A 684 -3.67 -4.39 -44.61
N SER A 685 -5.01 -4.30 -44.71
CA SER A 685 -5.82 -3.62 -43.69
C SER A 685 -5.67 -4.23 -42.31
N LEU A 686 -5.66 -5.58 -42.21
CA LEU A 686 -5.45 -6.27 -40.95
C LEU A 686 -4.05 -6.01 -40.38
N LEU A 687 -3.02 -6.11 -41.22
CA LEU A 687 -1.64 -5.81 -40.83
C LEU A 687 -1.52 -4.35 -40.36
N THR A 688 -2.07 -3.41 -41.15
CA THR A 688 -2.05 -1.97 -40.81
C THR A 688 -2.82 -1.71 -39.51
N ALA A 689 -3.98 -2.34 -39.33
CA ALA A 689 -4.75 -2.21 -38.08
C ALA A 689 -3.94 -2.72 -36.88
N GLY A 690 -3.28 -3.87 -37.00
CA GLY A 690 -2.40 -4.39 -35.94
C GLY A 690 -1.25 -3.44 -35.59
N LEU A 691 -0.54 -2.96 -36.59
CA LEU A 691 0.56 -2.01 -36.42
C LEU A 691 0.08 -0.65 -35.89
N ALA A 692 -1.10 -0.18 -36.34
CA ALA A 692 -1.70 1.06 -35.87
C ALA A 692 -2.08 0.96 -34.38
N VAL A 693 -2.66 -0.16 -33.96
CA VAL A 693 -2.95 -0.43 -32.53
C VAL A 693 -1.66 -0.44 -31.72
N GLN A 694 -0.64 -1.17 -32.17
CA GLN A 694 0.67 -1.20 -31.53
C GLN A 694 1.28 0.20 -31.42
N SER A 695 1.29 0.97 -32.51
CA SER A 695 1.83 2.34 -32.51
C SER A 695 1.03 3.28 -31.62
N SER A 696 -0.31 3.18 -31.65
CA SER A 696 -1.19 4.01 -30.84
C SER A 696 -1.00 3.77 -29.35
N ILE A 697 -0.90 2.52 -28.94
CA ILE A 697 -0.63 2.14 -27.55
C ILE A 697 0.78 2.59 -27.15
N GLY A 698 1.77 2.37 -28.01
CA GLY A 698 3.16 2.77 -27.75
C GLY A 698 3.38 4.27 -27.58
N GLN A 699 2.56 5.10 -28.24
CA GLN A 699 2.67 6.55 -28.14
C GLN A 699 1.95 7.15 -26.92
N ILE A 700 1.09 6.40 -26.24
CA ILE A 700 0.33 6.94 -25.09
C ILE A 700 1.29 7.40 -23.98
N GLY A 701 2.33 6.59 -23.68
CA GLY A 701 3.32 6.94 -22.67
C GLY A 701 4.10 8.22 -23.01
N ASN A 702 4.59 8.33 -24.22
CA ASN A 702 5.32 9.52 -24.67
C ASN A 702 4.44 10.77 -24.54
N ARG A 703 3.19 10.70 -25.04
CA ARG A 703 2.27 11.82 -24.91
C ARG A 703 1.94 12.18 -23.46
N GLN A 704 1.81 11.19 -22.60
CA GLN A 704 1.48 11.44 -21.21
C GLN A 704 2.65 12.07 -20.45
N PHE A 705 3.86 11.58 -20.65
CA PHE A 705 5.03 11.96 -19.85
C PHE A 705 5.94 12.99 -20.53
N GLU A 706 5.78 13.26 -21.81
CA GLU A 706 6.51 14.32 -22.52
C GLU A 706 5.63 15.56 -22.77
N GLU A 707 4.32 15.35 -23.01
CA GLU A 707 3.45 16.44 -23.43
C GLU A 707 2.47 16.93 -22.35
N LEU A 708 2.16 16.10 -21.34
CA LEU A 708 1.14 16.41 -20.34
C LEU A 708 1.68 16.52 -18.93
N ILE A 709 2.58 15.63 -18.55
CA ILE A 709 3.15 15.54 -17.21
C ILE A 709 4.61 15.96 -17.27
N HIS A 710 4.95 17.02 -16.57
CA HIS A 710 6.28 17.65 -16.63
C HIS A 710 7.02 17.60 -15.29
N TYR A 711 6.38 17.08 -14.24
CA TYR A 711 7.04 16.90 -12.93
C TYR A 711 7.75 15.55 -12.85
N ASP A 712 8.88 15.53 -12.15
CA ASP A 712 9.68 14.31 -11.92
C ASP A 712 9.28 13.58 -10.65
N LEU A 713 8.81 14.31 -9.61
CA LEU A 713 8.53 13.80 -8.27
C LEU A 713 7.26 14.41 -7.68
N ILE A 714 6.54 13.57 -6.93
CA ILE A 714 5.51 14.02 -6.00
C ILE A 714 6.00 13.69 -4.59
N VAL A 715 6.04 14.71 -3.73
CA VAL A 715 6.34 14.56 -2.31
C VAL A 715 5.02 14.67 -1.55
N ALA A 716 4.61 13.59 -0.90
CA ALA A 716 3.42 13.60 -0.07
C ALA A 716 3.80 13.91 1.39
N GLU A 717 3.07 14.84 1.99
CA GLU A 717 3.16 15.17 3.41
C GLU A 717 2.21 14.28 4.20
N GLU A 718 2.70 13.65 5.27
CA GLU A 718 1.83 12.87 6.16
C GLU A 718 0.97 13.78 7.06
N SER A 719 -0.18 13.25 7.48
CA SER A 719 -1.13 14.00 8.31
C SER A 719 -0.59 14.37 9.70
N ASP A 720 0.43 13.66 10.19
CA ASP A 720 1.10 13.87 11.48
C ASP A 720 2.44 14.63 11.36
N THR A 721 2.77 15.16 10.18
CA THR A 721 3.95 15.97 9.94
C THR A 721 3.91 17.21 10.81
N ASN A 722 4.91 17.38 11.67
CA ASN A 722 5.01 18.54 12.55
C ASN A 722 5.58 19.78 11.84
N SER A 723 5.49 20.94 12.48
CA SER A 723 5.92 22.22 11.89
C SER A 723 7.41 22.26 11.54
N ALA A 724 8.27 21.61 12.33
CA ALA A 724 9.71 21.57 12.08
C ALA A 724 10.03 20.71 10.83
N GLN A 725 9.37 19.57 10.67
CA GLN A 725 9.49 18.71 9.49
C GLN A 725 8.99 19.43 8.22
N ARG A 726 7.88 20.17 8.32
CA ARG A 726 7.39 21.02 7.21
C ARG A 726 8.40 22.06 6.78
N GLU A 727 9.05 22.69 7.72
CA GLU A 727 10.09 23.70 7.45
C GLU A 727 11.31 23.06 6.79
N GLU A 728 11.71 21.87 7.21
CA GLU A 728 12.80 21.10 6.61
C GLU A 728 12.46 20.68 5.17
N ILE A 729 11.25 20.18 4.93
CA ILE A 729 10.74 19.85 3.58
C ILE A 729 10.75 21.11 2.71
N ALA A 730 10.19 22.21 3.19
CA ALA A 730 10.13 23.47 2.45
C ALA A 730 11.52 24.03 2.14
N THR A 731 12.48 23.84 3.04
CA THR A 731 13.90 24.26 2.83
C THR A 731 14.56 23.38 1.79
N THR A 732 14.33 22.07 1.84
CA THR A 732 14.87 21.11 0.86
C THR A 732 14.31 21.35 -0.54
N LEU A 733 13.01 21.64 -0.66
CA LEU A 733 12.36 21.97 -1.93
C LEU A 733 12.84 23.30 -2.53
N LYS A 734 13.36 24.23 -1.71
CA LYS A 734 14.01 25.46 -2.18
C LYS A 734 15.50 25.31 -2.49
N GLY A 735 16.04 24.10 -2.29
CA GLY A 735 17.45 23.77 -2.54
C GLY A 735 17.81 23.80 -4.03
N LYS A 736 19.10 23.90 -4.33
CA LYS A 736 19.63 23.97 -5.72
C LYS A 736 19.37 22.72 -6.57
N THR A 737 19.01 21.63 -5.95
CA THR A 737 18.71 20.35 -6.61
C THR A 737 17.27 20.26 -7.12
N VAL A 738 16.39 21.14 -6.70
CA VAL A 738 14.99 21.23 -7.14
C VAL A 738 14.84 22.44 -8.05
N GLN A 739 14.43 22.22 -9.28
CA GLN A 739 14.26 23.30 -10.25
C GLN A 739 13.06 24.18 -9.91
N SER A 740 11.94 23.57 -9.62
CA SER A 740 10.70 24.23 -9.21
C SER A 740 9.82 23.26 -8.41
N SER A 741 8.95 23.80 -7.58
CA SER A 741 7.96 23.02 -6.85
C SER A 741 6.66 23.78 -6.70
N THR A 742 5.50 23.10 -6.74
CA THR A 742 4.19 23.68 -6.45
C THR A 742 3.46 22.83 -5.42
N ALA A 743 2.75 23.49 -4.53
CA ALA A 743 1.93 22.80 -3.54
C ALA A 743 0.57 22.43 -4.13
N VAL A 744 0.18 21.19 -3.95
CA VAL A 744 -1.15 20.71 -4.35
C VAL A 744 -1.79 19.96 -3.18
N ARG A 745 -3.08 20.15 -3.01
CA ARG A 745 -3.88 19.31 -2.12
C ARG A 745 -4.38 18.11 -2.91
N TYR A 746 -4.05 16.94 -2.43
CA TYR A 746 -4.46 15.66 -2.99
C TYR A 746 -5.57 15.07 -2.12
N GLU A 747 -6.68 14.67 -2.74
CA GLU A 747 -7.74 13.93 -2.07
C GLU A 747 -8.21 12.78 -2.97
N GLU A 748 -8.40 11.62 -2.39
CA GLU A 748 -9.02 10.50 -3.07
C GLU A 748 -10.53 10.51 -2.77
N LEU A 749 -11.31 10.59 -3.82
CA LEU A 749 -12.76 10.61 -3.77
C LEU A 749 -13.30 9.36 -4.45
N SER A 750 -14.53 9.01 -4.18
CA SER A 750 -15.15 7.86 -4.82
C SER A 750 -16.57 8.15 -5.28
N LYS A 751 -16.95 7.51 -6.37
CA LYS A 751 -18.31 7.56 -6.92
C LYS A 751 -18.63 6.27 -7.64
N THR A 752 -19.80 5.73 -7.39
CA THR A 752 -20.36 4.64 -8.22
C THR A 752 -20.82 5.22 -9.55
N ALA A 753 -20.24 4.77 -10.66
CA ALA A 753 -20.50 5.31 -11.98
C ALA A 753 -20.18 4.31 -13.10
N GLY A 754 -20.62 4.63 -14.31
CA GLY A 754 -20.42 3.80 -15.50
C GLY A 754 -21.54 2.76 -15.69
N LYS A 755 -21.48 2.04 -16.80
CA LYS A 755 -22.53 1.06 -17.20
C LYS A 755 -22.62 -0.13 -16.23
N GLU A 756 -21.52 -0.45 -15.57
CA GLU A 756 -21.41 -1.59 -14.65
C GLU A 756 -21.72 -1.20 -13.19
N ASN A 757 -22.00 0.08 -12.92
CA ASN A 757 -22.21 0.61 -11.56
C ASN A 757 -21.07 0.26 -10.58
N ASP A 758 -19.84 0.26 -11.07
CA ASP A 758 -18.67 0.01 -10.23
C ASP A 758 -18.24 1.26 -9.46
N LYS A 759 -17.74 1.08 -8.26
CA LYS A 759 -17.12 2.17 -7.49
C LYS A 759 -15.85 2.63 -8.21
N GLN A 760 -15.84 3.87 -8.65
CA GLN A 760 -14.70 4.53 -9.29
C GLN A 760 -13.96 5.37 -8.25
N SER A 761 -12.64 5.27 -8.24
CA SER A 761 -11.77 6.19 -7.52
C SER A 761 -11.51 7.42 -8.37
N ILE A 762 -11.62 8.59 -7.77
CA ILE A 762 -11.46 9.89 -8.43
C ILE A 762 -10.41 10.67 -7.63
N THR A 763 -9.27 10.90 -8.24
CA THR A 763 -8.24 11.75 -7.65
C THR A 763 -8.58 13.22 -7.87
N LEU A 764 -8.73 13.96 -6.78
CA LEU A 764 -8.89 15.41 -6.77
C LEU A 764 -7.55 16.06 -6.47
N LEU A 765 -7.08 16.88 -7.41
CA LEU A 765 -5.93 17.77 -7.21
C LEU A 765 -6.44 19.20 -7.11
N ALA A 766 -6.15 19.89 -6.03
CA ALA A 766 -6.46 21.31 -5.87
C ALA A 766 -5.17 22.10 -5.62
N THR A 767 -5.05 23.27 -6.25
CA THR A 767 -3.91 24.16 -6.11
C THR A 767 -4.37 25.58 -5.93
N ASP A 768 -3.62 26.34 -5.14
CA ASP A 768 -3.81 27.79 -4.99
C ASP A 768 -3.09 28.56 -6.11
N ASP A 769 -2.14 27.93 -6.81
CA ASP A 769 -1.37 28.50 -7.93
C ASP A 769 -1.84 27.92 -9.27
N ALA A 770 -3.02 28.32 -9.69
CA ALA A 770 -3.62 27.86 -10.93
C ALA A 770 -2.82 28.28 -12.19
N TYR A 771 -2.01 29.35 -12.11
CA TYR A 771 -1.23 29.85 -13.23
C TYR A 771 -0.01 29.00 -13.51
N ASN A 772 0.81 28.72 -12.50
CA ASN A 772 2.02 27.91 -12.65
C ASN A 772 1.74 26.41 -12.67
N PHE A 773 0.53 25.98 -12.30
CA PHE A 773 0.16 24.55 -12.33
C PHE A 773 0.34 23.91 -13.70
N ASN A 774 0.15 24.68 -14.79
CA ASN A 774 0.35 24.21 -16.16
C ASN A 774 1.81 23.89 -16.51
N GLU A 775 2.79 24.38 -15.75
CA GLU A 775 4.20 23.99 -15.91
C GLU A 775 4.47 22.55 -15.47
N TYR A 776 3.65 22.05 -14.54
CA TYR A 776 3.76 20.68 -14.01
C TYR A 776 2.79 19.73 -14.69
N LEU A 777 1.61 20.22 -15.08
CA LEU A 777 0.56 19.42 -15.66
C LEU A 777 -0.18 20.21 -16.74
N THR A 778 0.07 19.88 -18.00
CA THR A 778 -0.61 20.53 -19.13
C THR A 778 -2.04 20.03 -19.26
N LEU A 779 -2.99 20.90 -18.95
CA LEU A 779 -4.41 20.64 -19.16
C LEU A 779 -4.81 21.15 -20.54
N ARG A 780 -5.21 20.24 -21.46
CA ARG A 780 -5.63 20.60 -22.82
C ARG A 780 -6.75 19.72 -23.35
N ASP A 781 -7.51 20.24 -24.27
CA ASP A 781 -8.48 19.45 -25.03
C ASP A 781 -7.77 18.44 -25.94
N ARG A 782 -8.17 17.18 -25.91
CA ARG A 782 -7.55 16.09 -26.68
C ARG A 782 -7.62 16.28 -28.21
N LYS A 783 -8.71 16.87 -28.70
CA LYS A 783 -8.95 17.01 -30.17
C LYS A 783 -8.42 18.31 -30.72
N THR A 784 -8.65 19.40 -30.01
CA THR A 784 -8.31 20.75 -30.46
C THR A 784 -6.93 21.20 -29.97
N HIS A 785 -6.34 20.49 -29.04
CA HIS A 785 -5.08 20.82 -28.33
C HIS A 785 -5.10 22.19 -27.65
N GLN A 786 -6.29 22.79 -27.48
CA GLN A 786 -6.41 24.08 -26.79
C GLN A 786 -6.20 23.92 -25.29
N PRO A 787 -5.36 24.76 -24.66
CA PRO A 787 -5.12 24.71 -23.23
C PRO A 787 -6.41 25.01 -22.45
N GLN A 788 -6.56 24.35 -21.31
CA GLN A 788 -7.63 24.57 -20.36
C GLN A 788 -7.04 25.29 -19.15
N ILE A 789 -7.73 26.32 -18.69
CA ILE A 789 -7.31 27.11 -17.53
C ILE A 789 -8.15 26.68 -16.33
N LEU A 790 -7.48 26.48 -15.20
CA LEU A 790 -8.16 26.27 -13.93
C LEU A 790 -8.90 27.54 -13.52
N VAL A 791 -10.18 27.41 -13.20
CA VAL A 791 -11.02 28.52 -12.78
C VAL A 791 -11.53 28.30 -11.36
N ASN A 792 -11.66 29.36 -10.59
CA ASN A 792 -12.04 29.30 -9.17
C ASN A 792 -13.44 28.70 -8.88
N ASN A 793 -14.28 28.52 -9.89
CA ASN A 793 -15.69 28.12 -9.74
C ASN A 793 -16.01 26.74 -10.30
N GLY A 794 -15.02 25.86 -10.51
CA GLY A 794 -15.30 24.52 -11.01
C GLY A 794 -14.06 23.69 -11.26
N ALA A 795 -14.26 22.40 -11.35
CA ALA A 795 -13.19 21.43 -11.61
C ALA A 795 -13.02 21.18 -13.11
N VAL A 796 -11.79 20.99 -13.55
CA VAL A 796 -11.45 20.38 -14.83
C VAL A 796 -11.47 18.87 -14.65
N ILE A 797 -12.32 18.17 -15.38
CA ILE A 797 -12.46 16.71 -15.27
C ILE A 797 -12.04 15.99 -16.54
N SER A 798 -11.59 14.75 -16.41
CA SER A 798 -11.22 13.93 -17.56
C SER A 798 -12.45 13.61 -18.42
N GLU A 799 -12.24 13.47 -19.74
CA GLU A 799 -13.28 13.06 -20.70
C GLU A 799 -13.98 11.78 -20.26
N ARG A 800 -13.22 10.80 -19.80
CA ARG A 800 -13.76 9.52 -19.35
C ARG A 800 -14.64 9.66 -18.10
N LEU A 801 -14.23 10.50 -17.15
CA LEU A 801 -15.04 10.75 -15.95
C LEU A 801 -16.35 11.44 -16.34
N ALA A 802 -16.28 12.43 -17.23
CA ALA A 802 -17.47 13.10 -17.74
C ALA A 802 -18.45 12.13 -18.45
N GLU A 803 -17.94 11.23 -19.28
CA GLU A 803 -18.72 10.19 -19.94
C GLU A 803 -19.32 9.18 -18.95
N MET A 804 -18.53 8.72 -17.96
CA MET A 804 -19.02 7.77 -16.96
C MET A 804 -20.09 8.35 -16.05
N LEU A 805 -20.00 9.64 -15.73
CA LEU A 805 -20.95 10.35 -14.89
C LEU A 805 -22.12 10.95 -15.71
N ASN A 806 -22.00 10.95 -17.03
CA ASN A 806 -22.92 11.61 -17.97
C ASN A 806 -23.13 13.09 -17.62
N VAL A 807 -22.02 13.82 -17.34
CA VAL A 807 -22.04 15.23 -16.97
C VAL A 807 -21.37 16.08 -18.04
N SER A 808 -21.82 17.32 -18.14
CA SER A 808 -21.35 18.35 -19.07
C SER A 808 -20.85 19.57 -18.30
N VAL A 809 -20.22 20.52 -19.00
CA VAL A 809 -19.79 21.81 -18.44
C VAL A 809 -20.97 22.55 -17.84
N GLY A 810 -20.81 22.97 -16.59
CA GLY A 810 -21.85 23.65 -15.81
C GLY A 810 -22.64 22.75 -14.89
N ASP A 811 -22.64 21.44 -15.13
CA ASP A 811 -23.32 20.47 -14.27
C ASP A 811 -22.59 20.29 -12.94
N THR A 812 -23.28 19.71 -11.98
CA THR A 812 -22.72 19.33 -10.69
C THR A 812 -22.87 17.84 -10.47
N PHE A 813 -21.90 17.22 -9.81
CA PHE A 813 -21.99 15.82 -9.39
C PHE A 813 -21.52 15.67 -7.95
N THR A 814 -22.06 14.67 -7.26
CA THR A 814 -21.66 14.34 -5.89
C THR A 814 -20.65 13.21 -5.89
N VAL A 815 -19.67 13.30 -5.03
CA VAL A 815 -18.66 12.28 -4.74
C VAL A 815 -18.58 12.06 -3.24
N ASN A 816 -18.06 10.91 -2.83
CA ASN A 816 -17.83 10.62 -1.44
C ASN A 816 -16.32 10.74 -1.16
N ASP A 817 -15.95 11.38 -0.07
CA ASP A 817 -14.58 11.37 0.42
C ASP A 817 -14.24 10.03 1.11
N GLU A 818 -13.02 9.90 1.62
CA GLU A 818 -12.54 8.70 2.31
C GLU A 818 -13.40 8.33 3.54
N ASN A 819 -14.01 9.33 4.17
CA ASN A 819 -14.89 9.17 5.33
C ASN A 819 -16.36 8.93 4.96
N GLY A 820 -16.67 8.87 3.65
CA GLY A 820 -18.04 8.70 3.15
C GLY A 820 -18.87 9.99 3.15
N ALA A 821 -18.29 11.16 3.48
CA ALA A 821 -19.00 12.42 3.41
C ALA A 821 -19.19 12.85 1.96
N GLN A 822 -20.39 13.31 1.64
CA GLN A 822 -20.73 13.74 0.29
C GLN A 822 -20.23 15.16 0.01
N ARG A 823 -19.53 15.30 -1.11
CA ARG A 823 -19.12 16.60 -1.64
C ARG A 823 -19.70 16.82 -3.03
N THR A 824 -20.12 18.03 -3.29
CA THR A 824 -20.63 18.42 -4.61
C THR A 824 -19.55 19.15 -5.39
N ILE A 825 -19.23 18.65 -6.57
CA ILE A 825 -18.25 19.23 -7.47
C ILE A 825 -18.97 19.81 -8.68
N LYS A 826 -18.68 21.06 -9.02
CA LYS A 826 -19.18 21.70 -10.25
C LYS A 826 -18.17 21.52 -11.36
N VAL A 827 -18.63 21.14 -12.53
CA VAL A 827 -17.81 21.04 -13.74
C VAL A 827 -17.60 22.42 -14.34
N GLY A 828 -16.43 23.01 -14.15
CA GLY A 828 -16.08 24.33 -14.61
C GLY A 828 -15.64 24.37 -16.07
N SER A 829 -14.96 23.32 -16.51
CA SER A 829 -14.61 23.09 -17.89
C SER A 829 -14.61 21.57 -18.12
N ALA A 830 -15.51 21.11 -18.94
CA ALA A 830 -15.55 19.74 -19.44
C ALA A 830 -15.61 19.80 -20.95
N ARG A 831 -14.53 20.11 -21.55
CA ARG A 831 -14.18 19.61 -22.87
C ARG A 831 -13.10 18.57 -22.63
N LYS A 832 -13.20 17.51 -23.37
CA LYS A 832 -12.38 16.31 -23.41
C LYS A 832 -10.90 16.60 -23.05
N VAL A 833 -10.60 16.74 -21.76
CA VAL A 833 -9.24 16.75 -21.28
C VAL A 833 -8.66 15.38 -21.60
N ALA A 834 -7.46 15.35 -22.14
CA ALA A 834 -6.78 14.10 -22.45
C ALA A 834 -6.92 13.16 -21.26
N HIS A 835 -7.37 11.95 -21.54
CA HIS A 835 -7.58 10.94 -20.55
C HIS A 835 -6.24 10.72 -19.81
N PHE A 836 -6.16 11.20 -18.59
CA PHE A 836 -5.25 10.57 -17.66
C PHE A 836 -5.75 9.13 -17.56
N GLY A 837 -5.05 8.23 -18.24
CA GLY A 837 -5.27 6.81 -17.99
C GLY A 837 -5.34 6.68 -16.49
N SER A 838 -6.27 5.87 -15.99
CA SER A 838 -6.35 5.61 -14.57
C SER A 838 -4.92 5.36 -14.08
N TRP A 839 -4.30 6.39 -13.55
CA TRP A 839 -3.12 6.23 -12.79
C TRP A 839 -3.53 5.26 -11.70
N PRO A 840 -2.84 4.15 -11.55
CA PRO A 840 -2.92 3.47 -10.31
C PRO A 840 -2.57 4.56 -9.31
N SER A 841 -3.47 4.78 -8.36
CA SER A 841 -3.34 5.77 -7.33
C SER A 841 -1.87 5.88 -6.92
N MET A 842 -1.20 6.97 -7.29
CA MET A 842 -0.01 7.39 -6.59
C MET A 842 -0.53 7.89 -5.25
N GLU A 843 -0.61 6.99 -4.30
CA GLU A 843 -0.89 7.34 -2.93
C GLU A 843 0.40 7.72 -2.24
N ARG A 844 0.28 8.85 -1.55
CA ARG A 844 1.03 9.47 -0.45
C ARG A 844 2.48 9.04 -0.24
#